data_6bdc838d8494e121e45db50b3e58d1b5
#
_entry.id   6bdc838d8494e121e45db50b3e58d1b5
#
_cell.length_a   1.000
_cell.length_b   1.000
_cell.length_c   1.000
_cell.angle_alpha   90.00
_cell.angle_beta   90.00
_cell.angle_gamma   90.00
#
_symmetry.space_group_name_H-M   'P 1'
#
loop_
_entity.id
_entity.type
_entity.pdbx_description
1 polymer ?
#
loop_
_entity_poly.entity_id
_entity_poly.type
_entity_poly.pdbx_seq_one_letter_code
_entity_poly.pdbx_strand_id
1 'polypeptide(L)'
;MIENINLTPDIIYQHLHENLSREDEQVEVSVKRISLGWIKIRIITQKFECQSLIEREQKIDELLANLEPNFNLGQYPIASYELLTLEEAIKQPPQYIKLPLWSDILMAPEPDQAVEVDEDIFTKKPLIVSFYSFKGGVGRSTALGLVGGILATRNRRVVMVDFDLEAPGISVMFQQEIENTAAENLGVLDYLHQRSLTPEENIPNIADCIQEINLQTRGELYLVPVGEYNENYIHRLADLDMRSFYRSAKNPVKQLIEDIKQQLEPDVILIDARPGFNDVAAITLFDLADTAIICFSPTDQSFQGLRWVIKAILKQKQYQGKPDVRFILTPIPSVTANQYKDLIGTVENWIDQYCYEDNLSISPGAKIDELHHTIFYNPIITTLSSLVNDVPKSLLDEYIPIADTIDASLPDIKPSIVSKTIDDRKKILNELKFQAATAQELAPENISEIFQRTEDFPRFLSNRIWLIRGAKGTGKSLLFRLFVEQPTAAKELAQSDVNLDHVYFVPSHGQLRVSSTILDRFDLESYEDQAGTNDWQFFWLNYALLQLCYHLTELRSLPGLDEKLVALSNQEKPAHSDIITWLLERSNSPQKKPQAADELRLIDRALQEKNQIVWLLYDELDAGFGSSPEDYARRRRSLEALLSWWLESGTNLKQIVPKIFLREDIWKQFNFTNTGHYSGRSLELRWEEADLWRLVLRQALKSSPSLSQSLGGFTVERLDIIVLEQLRQSLYPLWGERMGSGNKAYTYNWVRTRIADGQKNCFPRSLILLLEEAVKIEKGFSTEYSLEITLRPKALINAFPSVSQQRVAEVRNEYPELEKLLERLQGERSPINEDRLSEIWNLQSGELSVRIQDMVEAGILTERSRPKDPPPRVYAVTELYLYGLGMVRKGQR
;
A
#
# COMPACT_ATOMS: atom_id res chain seq x y z
N MET A 1 0.80 31.72 -51.93
CA MET A 1 1.88 31.47 -50.92
C MET A 1 1.83 30.06 -50.27
N ILE A 2 0.98 29.14 -50.73
CA ILE A 2 0.87 27.75 -50.21
C ILE A 2 1.50 26.74 -51.14
N GLU A 3 1.72 27.08 -52.42
CA GLU A 3 2.27 26.14 -53.41
C GLU A 3 3.80 25.98 -53.41
N ASN A 4 4.56 26.90 -52.78
CA ASN A 4 6.03 26.81 -52.73
C ASN A 4 6.61 25.99 -51.55
N ILE A 5 5.79 25.41 -50.71
CA ILE A 5 6.25 24.75 -49.49
C ILE A 5 6.65 23.26 -49.74
N ASN A 6 6.18 22.63 -50.79
CA ASN A 6 6.45 21.23 -51.12
C ASN A 6 7.67 20.97 -51.99
N LEU A 7 8.25 21.97 -52.62
CA LEU A 7 9.36 21.80 -53.57
C LEU A 7 10.77 21.68 -52.95
N THR A 8 10.93 21.98 -51.68
CA THR A 8 12.27 22.12 -51.07
C THR A 8 13.01 20.80 -50.83
N PRO A 9 12.41 19.76 -50.27
CA PRO A 9 13.07 18.45 -50.10
C PRO A 9 13.46 17.83 -51.45
N ASP A 10 12.63 18.02 -52.49
CA ASP A 10 12.86 17.49 -53.83
C ASP A 10 14.03 18.18 -54.53
N ILE A 11 14.21 19.48 -54.33
CA ILE A 11 15.35 20.24 -54.88
C ILE A 11 16.66 19.79 -54.20
N ILE A 12 16.67 19.65 -52.90
CA ILE A 12 17.84 19.17 -52.13
C ILE A 12 18.16 17.74 -52.56
N TYR A 13 17.13 16.91 -52.68
CA TYR A 13 17.28 15.50 -53.16
C TYR A 13 17.90 15.43 -54.51
N GLN A 14 17.36 16.14 -55.52
CA GLN A 14 17.88 16.17 -56.90
C GLN A 14 19.33 16.64 -56.94
N HIS A 15 19.66 17.72 -56.24
CA HIS A 15 21.02 18.26 -56.20
C HIS A 15 22.03 17.31 -55.56
N LEU A 16 21.70 16.70 -54.43
CA LEU A 16 22.56 15.73 -53.77
C LEU A 16 22.70 14.44 -54.57
N HIS A 17 21.59 13.96 -55.16
CA HIS A 17 21.59 12.76 -55.98
C HIS A 17 22.42 12.92 -57.24
N GLU A 18 22.26 14.03 -57.97
CA GLU A 18 23.01 14.32 -59.17
C GLU A 18 24.51 14.46 -58.95
N ASN A 19 24.93 15.11 -57.84
CA ASN A 19 26.34 15.31 -57.51
C ASN A 19 27.02 14.06 -56.97
N LEU A 20 26.29 13.21 -56.26
CA LEU A 20 26.81 12.00 -55.68
C LEU A 20 26.77 10.81 -56.68
N SER A 21 25.75 10.73 -57.55
CA SER A 21 25.60 9.67 -58.57
C SER A 21 26.56 9.76 -59.75
N ARG A 22 27.17 10.93 -59.97
CA ARG A 22 28.15 11.09 -61.10
C ARG A 22 29.40 10.19 -61.01
N GLU A 23 29.69 9.67 -59.80
CA GLU A 23 30.89 8.90 -59.52
C GLU A 23 30.63 7.60 -58.77
N ASP A 24 29.37 7.31 -58.41
CA ASP A 24 28.97 6.09 -57.69
C ASP A 24 27.58 5.67 -58.17
N GLU A 25 27.47 4.47 -58.78
CA GLU A 25 26.20 3.94 -59.32
C GLU A 25 25.25 3.43 -58.22
N GLN A 26 25.72 3.29 -56.99
CA GLN A 26 24.95 2.75 -55.87
C GLN A 26 24.70 3.80 -54.74
N VAL A 27 24.34 5.03 -55.13
CA VAL A 27 24.01 6.07 -54.16
C VAL A 27 22.52 6.06 -53.82
N GLU A 28 22.21 5.93 -52.54
CA GLU A 28 20.84 6.13 -52.03
C GLU A 28 20.78 7.48 -51.29
N VAL A 29 19.93 8.40 -51.78
CA VAL A 29 19.69 9.70 -51.12
C VAL A 29 18.22 9.77 -50.70
N SER A 30 17.97 10.18 -49.47
CA SER A 30 16.62 10.45 -48.96
C SER A 30 16.60 11.79 -48.18
N VAL A 31 15.73 12.68 -48.61
CA VAL A 31 15.51 13.97 -47.95
C VAL A 31 14.09 14.03 -47.46
N LYS A 32 13.92 14.14 -46.15
CA LYS A 32 12.60 14.16 -45.52
C LYS A 32 12.39 15.42 -44.73
N ARG A 33 11.22 16.02 -44.87
CA ARG A 33 10.78 17.11 -44.02
C ARG A 33 10.26 16.55 -42.67
N ILE A 34 10.79 17.04 -41.57
CA ILE A 34 10.30 16.78 -40.23
C ILE A 34 9.55 17.99 -39.71
N SER A 35 9.00 17.94 -38.49
CA SER A 35 8.15 18.99 -37.92
C SER A 35 8.81 20.38 -37.98
N LEU A 36 8.01 21.44 -38.09
CA LEU A 36 8.42 22.85 -38.05
C LEU A 36 9.36 23.29 -39.21
N GLY A 37 9.40 22.54 -40.29
CA GLY A 37 10.19 22.96 -41.47
C GLY A 37 11.63 22.45 -41.51
N TRP A 38 12.06 21.70 -40.50
CA TRP A 38 13.35 21.06 -40.40
C TRP A 38 13.48 19.92 -41.41
N ILE A 39 14.71 19.68 -41.94
CA ILE A 39 15.00 18.67 -42.94
C ILE A 39 15.95 17.61 -42.37
N LYS A 40 15.68 16.34 -42.63
CA LYS A 40 16.57 15.22 -42.37
C LYS A 40 17.12 14.69 -43.72
N ILE A 41 18.45 14.54 -43.79
CA ILE A 41 19.14 14.05 -44.98
C ILE A 41 19.77 12.70 -44.65
N ARG A 42 19.44 11.67 -45.42
CA ARG A 42 20.06 10.34 -45.35
C ARG A 42 20.74 10.05 -46.68
N ILE A 43 22.01 9.66 -46.61
CA ILE A 43 22.82 9.31 -47.80
C ILE A 43 23.57 8.04 -47.50
N ILE A 44 23.46 7.05 -48.39
CA ILE A 44 24.25 5.83 -48.37
C ILE A 44 25.10 5.81 -49.65
N THR A 45 26.43 5.77 -49.50
CA THR A 45 27.36 5.80 -50.60
C THR A 45 28.73 5.22 -50.24
N GLN A 46 29.39 4.51 -51.14
CA GLN A 46 30.77 4.04 -50.94
C GLN A 46 31.79 5.18 -50.77
N LYS A 47 31.44 6.40 -51.22
CA LYS A 47 32.33 7.57 -51.07
C LYS A 47 32.62 7.99 -49.64
N PHE A 48 31.91 7.42 -48.70
CA PHE A 48 32.14 7.64 -47.24
C PHE A 48 33.12 6.64 -46.64
N GLU A 49 33.66 5.70 -47.41
CA GLU A 49 34.70 4.77 -46.93
C GLU A 49 35.93 5.52 -46.45
N CYS A 50 36.47 5.16 -45.29
CA CYS A 50 37.66 5.78 -44.69
C CYS A 50 37.52 7.27 -44.31
N GLN A 51 36.28 7.83 -44.30
CA GLN A 51 36.00 9.20 -43.84
C GLN A 51 35.35 9.18 -42.48
N SER A 52 35.81 10.11 -41.62
CA SER A 52 35.13 10.37 -40.36
C SER A 52 33.74 11.01 -40.55
N LEU A 53 32.86 10.95 -39.57
CA LEU A 53 31.53 11.54 -39.67
C LEU A 53 31.58 13.04 -39.95
N ILE A 54 32.52 13.77 -39.37
CA ILE A 54 32.75 15.19 -39.57
C ILE A 54 33.15 15.48 -41.01
N GLU A 55 34.03 14.68 -41.60
CA GLU A 55 34.43 14.85 -43.01
C GLU A 55 33.29 14.58 -44.00
N ARG A 56 32.40 13.61 -43.65
CA ARG A 56 31.19 13.33 -44.43
C ARG A 56 30.21 14.50 -44.36
N GLU A 57 29.99 15.05 -43.15
CA GLU A 57 29.11 16.22 -42.94
C GLU A 57 29.64 17.44 -43.69
N GLN A 58 30.93 17.78 -43.57
CA GLN A 58 31.55 18.89 -44.29
C GLN A 58 31.39 18.75 -45.81
N LYS A 59 31.55 17.53 -46.33
CA LYS A 59 31.39 17.28 -47.77
C LYS A 59 29.95 17.50 -48.24
N ILE A 60 28.96 17.14 -47.44
CA ILE A 60 27.55 17.40 -47.75
C ILE A 60 27.20 18.87 -47.59
N ASP A 61 27.73 19.54 -46.61
CA ASP A 61 27.57 20.98 -46.43
C ASP A 61 28.18 21.77 -47.59
N GLU A 62 29.35 21.38 -48.11
CA GLU A 62 29.95 21.98 -49.28
C GLU A 62 29.10 21.75 -50.53
N LEU A 63 28.50 20.55 -50.68
CA LEU A 63 27.57 20.29 -51.81
C LEU A 63 26.32 21.15 -51.70
N LEU A 64 25.77 21.31 -50.51
CA LEU A 64 24.58 22.13 -50.26
C LEU A 64 24.85 23.62 -50.42
N ALA A 65 26.09 24.09 -50.11
CA ALA A 65 26.50 25.47 -50.32
C ALA A 65 26.58 25.86 -51.80
N ASN A 66 26.72 24.86 -52.66
CA ASN A 66 26.73 25.06 -54.13
C ASN A 66 25.36 25.04 -54.79
N LEU A 67 24.27 24.93 -54.00
CA LEU A 67 22.93 25.14 -54.48
C LEU A 67 22.75 26.58 -54.97
N GLU A 68 21.99 26.76 -56.06
CA GLU A 68 21.82 28.06 -56.75
C GLU A 68 21.62 29.26 -55.83
N PRO A 69 22.09 30.49 -56.23
CA PRO A 69 22.18 31.68 -55.37
C PRO A 69 20.87 32.16 -54.75
N ASN A 70 19.73 31.62 -55.18
CA ASN A 70 18.40 31.96 -54.67
C ASN A 70 17.87 31.03 -53.61
N PHE A 71 18.61 29.99 -53.21
CA PHE A 71 18.23 29.02 -52.23
C PHE A 71 18.79 29.36 -50.86
N ASN A 72 17.95 29.88 -49.98
CA ASN A 72 18.37 30.26 -48.63
C ASN A 72 18.26 29.10 -47.70
N LEU A 73 19.35 28.32 -47.51
CA LEU A 73 19.46 27.23 -46.53
C LEU A 73 19.08 27.66 -45.10
N GLY A 74 19.27 28.96 -44.78
CA GLY A 74 18.88 29.48 -43.45
C GLY A 74 17.37 29.48 -43.17
N GLN A 75 16.52 29.28 -44.21
CA GLN A 75 15.07 29.08 -44.04
C GLN A 75 14.68 27.63 -43.77
N TYR A 76 15.60 26.69 -43.96
CA TYR A 76 15.35 25.26 -43.86
C TYR A 76 16.49 24.59 -43.06
N PRO A 77 16.46 24.72 -41.74
CA PRO A 77 17.50 24.17 -40.90
C PRO A 77 17.55 22.65 -41.02
N ILE A 78 18.75 22.10 -41.16
CA ILE A 78 19.00 20.67 -41.24
C ILE A 78 19.02 20.16 -39.79
N ALA A 79 18.08 19.27 -39.50
CA ALA A 79 17.95 18.69 -38.16
C ALA A 79 18.99 17.59 -37.92
N SER A 80 19.31 16.79 -38.94
CA SER A 80 20.30 15.73 -38.80
C SER A 80 20.75 15.20 -40.16
N TYR A 81 21.99 14.73 -40.18
CA TYR A 81 22.56 13.94 -41.24
C TYR A 81 22.62 12.47 -40.86
N GLU A 82 22.36 11.58 -41.80
CA GLU A 82 22.54 10.15 -41.73
C GLU A 82 23.40 9.72 -42.93
N LEU A 83 24.73 9.71 -42.71
CA LEU A 83 25.74 9.52 -43.74
C LEU A 83 26.44 8.19 -43.53
N LEU A 84 26.09 7.18 -44.30
CA LEU A 84 26.51 5.81 -44.12
C LEU A 84 27.24 5.29 -45.36
N THR A 85 28.21 4.36 -45.14
CA THR A 85 28.70 3.49 -46.17
C THR A 85 27.70 2.33 -46.39
N LEU A 86 27.82 1.61 -47.50
CA LEU A 86 27.02 0.41 -47.76
C LEU A 86 27.18 -0.66 -46.69
N GLU A 87 28.39 -0.89 -46.18
CA GLU A 87 28.64 -1.82 -45.08
C GLU A 87 28.01 -1.39 -43.80
N GLU A 88 28.08 -0.12 -43.48
CA GLU A 88 27.45 0.45 -42.27
C GLU A 88 25.92 0.36 -42.37
N ALA A 89 25.32 0.56 -43.52
CA ALA A 89 23.89 0.46 -43.76
C ALA A 89 23.37 -0.99 -43.65
N ILE A 90 24.17 -1.98 -44.11
CA ILE A 90 23.84 -3.40 -44.02
C ILE A 90 24.01 -3.94 -42.63
N LYS A 91 24.99 -3.43 -41.87
CA LYS A 91 25.23 -3.80 -40.44
C LYS A 91 24.27 -3.16 -39.46
N GLN A 92 23.55 -2.13 -39.89
CA GLN A 92 22.48 -1.55 -39.10
C GLN A 92 21.15 -2.14 -39.57
N PRO A 93 20.44 -2.95 -38.76
CA PRO A 93 19.05 -3.25 -39.04
C PRO A 93 18.29 -1.93 -39.13
N PRO A 94 17.18 -1.84 -39.87
CA PRO A 94 16.41 -0.61 -40.01
C PRO A 94 15.87 -0.16 -38.65
N GLN A 95 16.71 0.46 -37.85
CA GLN A 95 16.32 1.13 -36.64
C GLN A 95 15.82 2.51 -37.02
N TYR A 96 14.51 2.64 -37.09
CA TYR A 96 13.84 3.91 -37.35
C TYR A 96 14.00 4.93 -36.21
N ILE A 97 14.51 4.51 -35.05
CA ILE A 97 14.76 5.40 -33.89
C ILE A 97 16.27 5.49 -33.66
N LYS A 98 16.90 6.56 -34.13
CA LYS A 98 18.32 6.82 -33.87
C LYS A 98 18.60 7.58 -32.59
N LEU A 99 17.73 8.50 -32.22
CA LEU A 99 17.85 9.28 -31.00
C LEU A 99 16.66 8.95 -30.08
N PRO A 100 16.90 8.74 -28.79
CA PRO A 100 15.83 8.51 -27.81
C PRO A 100 15.18 9.84 -27.42
N LEU A 101 14.72 10.62 -28.39
CA LEU A 101 14.10 11.91 -28.19
C LEU A 101 12.60 11.85 -28.46
N TRP A 102 11.84 12.73 -27.81
CA TRP A 102 10.37 12.79 -27.92
C TRP A 102 9.87 12.84 -29.35
N SER A 103 10.46 13.73 -30.20
CA SER A 103 10.05 13.87 -31.58
C SER A 103 10.31 12.62 -32.40
N ASP A 104 11.47 12.01 -32.23
CA ASP A 104 11.87 10.84 -33.02
C ASP A 104 11.03 9.64 -32.69
N ILE A 105 10.74 9.43 -31.40
CA ILE A 105 9.89 8.32 -30.95
C ILE A 105 8.45 8.51 -31.40
N LEU A 106 7.85 9.69 -31.17
CA LEU A 106 6.44 9.92 -31.49
C LEU A 106 6.18 9.89 -33.02
N MET A 107 7.17 10.30 -33.84
CA MET A 107 7.06 10.30 -35.29
C MET A 107 7.56 9.01 -35.97
N ALA A 108 8.18 8.10 -35.22
CA ALA A 108 8.61 6.82 -35.76
C ALA A 108 7.40 6.07 -36.40
N PRO A 109 7.54 5.34 -37.51
CA PRO A 109 6.48 4.48 -37.98
C PRO A 109 6.16 3.39 -36.95
N GLU A 110 5.04 2.74 -37.05
CA GLU A 110 4.78 1.55 -36.22
C GLU A 110 5.61 0.39 -36.74
N PRO A 111 6.24 -0.40 -35.88
CA PRO A 111 7.03 -1.55 -36.32
C PRO A 111 6.11 -2.64 -36.88
N ASP A 112 6.53 -3.29 -37.94
CA ASP A 112 5.79 -4.40 -38.58
C ASP A 112 5.56 -5.59 -37.63
N GLN A 113 6.45 -5.76 -36.64
CA GLN A 113 6.34 -6.73 -35.54
C GLN A 113 6.88 -6.10 -34.26
N ALA A 114 6.13 -6.20 -33.16
CA ALA A 114 6.61 -5.79 -31.85
C ALA A 114 7.73 -6.76 -31.40
N VAL A 115 8.77 -6.22 -30.77
CA VAL A 115 9.82 -7.02 -30.14
C VAL A 115 9.20 -7.80 -28.97
N GLU A 116 9.33 -9.12 -28.97
CA GLU A 116 8.96 -9.93 -27.80
C GLU A 116 9.79 -9.47 -26.60
N VAL A 117 9.13 -9.23 -25.50
CA VAL A 117 9.79 -8.83 -24.26
C VAL A 117 10.63 -10.02 -23.79
N ASP A 118 11.94 -9.87 -23.78
CA ASP A 118 12.85 -10.83 -23.20
C ASP A 118 12.59 -10.84 -21.68
N GLU A 119 11.96 -11.92 -21.17
CA GLU A 119 11.69 -12.07 -19.73
C GLU A 119 12.96 -12.00 -18.87
N ASP A 120 14.13 -12.25 -19.48
CA ASP A 120 15.42 -12.13 -18.81
C ASP A 120 15.91 -10.67 -18.65
N ILE A 121 15.28 -9.67 -19.27
CA ILE A 121 15.68 -8.26 -19.09
C ILE A 121 15.59 -7.86 -17.60
N PHE A 122 14.59 -8.33 -16.89
CA PHE A 122 14.38 -8.03 -15.47
C PHE A 122 15.28 -8.83 -14.52
N THR A 123 16.04 -9.79 -15.02
CA THR A 123 17.00 -10.56 -14.22
C THR A 123 18.43 -10.03 -14.33
N LYS A 124 18.68 -9.06 -15.21
CA LYS A 124 20.00 -8.44 -15.40
C LYS A 124 20.25 -7.36 -14.35
N LYS A 125 21.38 -7.47 -13.66
CA LYS A 125 21.89 -6.41 -12.79
C LYS A 125 22.68 -5.36 -13.58
N PRO A 126 22.62 -4.10 -13.16
CA PRO A 126 21.62 -3.46 -12.31
C PRO A 126 20.31 -3.20 -13.04
N LEU A 127 19.21 -3.20 -12.31
CA LEU A 127 17.95 -2.64 -12.79
C LEU A 127 18.03 -1.11 -12.80
N ILE A 128 17.68 -0.48 -13.90
CA ILE A 128 17.67 0.98 -14.01
C ILE A 128 16.23 1.48 -13.93
N VAL A 129 15.92 2.27 -12.90
CA VAL A 129 14.59 2.82 -12.65
C VAL A 129 14.64 4.33 -12.76
N SER A 130 13.89 4.90 -13.71
CA SER A 130 13.78 6.35 -13.89
C SER A 130 12.51 6.89 -13.24
N PHE A 131 12.65 7.82 -12.30
CA PHE A 131 11.55 8.57 -11.73
C PHE A 131 11.32 9.83 -12.56
N TYR A 132 10.14 9.95 -13.12
CA TYR A 132 9.79 11.05 -14.03
C TYR A 132 8.48 11.72 -13.60
N SER A 133 8.35 13.00 -13.91
CA SER A 133 7.10 13.74 -13.79
C SER A 133 6.91 14.70 -14.96
N PHE A 134 5.67 14.85 -15.41
CA PHE A 134 5.37 15.87 -16.44
C PHE A 134 5.46 17.29 -15.88
N LYS A 135 5.16 17.47 -14.60
CA LYS A 135 5.16 18.76 -13.90
C LYS A 135 6.08 18.70 -12.68
N GLY A 136 6.81 19.79 -12.42
CA GLY A 136 7.62 19.89 -11.21
C GLY A 136 6.79 20.02 -9.92
N GLY A 137 7.42 19.75 -8.78
CA GLY A 137 6.81 19.91 -7.46
C GLY A 137 5.80 18.84 -7.04
N VAL A 138 5.80 17.69 -7.71
CA VAL A 138 4.91 16.55 -7.38
C VAL A 138 5.56 15.51 -6.47
N GLY A 139 6.67 15.79 -5.80
CA GLY A 139 7.32 14.86 -4.86
C GLY A 139 8.12 13.73 -5.51
N ARG A 140 8.52 13.84 -6.78
CA ARG A 140 9.32 12.86 -7.52
C ARG A 140 10.65 12.53 -6.83
N SER A 141 11.49 13.54 -6.56
CA SER A 141 12.80 13.40 -5.91
C SER A 141 12.67 12.87 -4.48
N THR A 142 11.63 13.29 -3.74
CA THR A 142 11.30 12.76 -2.41
C THR A 142 10.97 11.27 -2.48
N ALA A 143 10.14 10.86 -3.45
CA ALA A 143 9.79 9.45 -3.64
C ALA A 143 11.03 8.61 -3.96
N LEU A 144 11.90 9.10 -4.85
CA LEU A 144 13.14 8.42 -5.21
C LEU A 144 14.06 8.26 -3.98
N GLY A 145 14.26 9.32 -3.19
CA GLY A 145 15.14 9.29 -2.02
C GLY A 145 14.63 8.32 -0.94
N LEU A 146 13.34 8.35 -0.61
CA LEU A 146 12.74 7.45 0.39
C LEU A 146 12.75 5.99 -0.09
N VAL A 147 12.43 5.74 -1.35
CA VAL A 147 12.50 4.40 -1.95
C VAL A 147 13.92 3.88 -1.97
N GLY A 148 14.92 4.72 -2.31
CA GLY A 148 16.33 4.37 -2.25
C GLY A 148 16.76 3.94 -0.86
N GLY A 149 16.37 4.70 0.17
CA GLY A 149 16.61 4.36 1.57
C GLY A 149 15.98 3.03 1.97
N ILE A 150 14.71 2.79 1.59
CA ILE A 150 14.01 1.53 1.88
C ILE A 150 14.74 0.33 1.22
N LEU A 151 15.12 0.45 -0.05
CA LEU A 151 15.86 -0.61 -0.75
C LEU A 151 17.22 -0.91 -0.10
N ALA A 152 17.92 0.12 0.36
CA ALA A 152 19.16 -0.05 1.10
C ALA A 152 18.94 -0.78 2.44
N THR A 153 17.83 -0.52 3.16
CA THR A 153 17.51 -1.28 4.38
C THR A 153 17.28 -2.77 4.11
N ARG A 154 16.93 -3.13 2.88
CA ARG A 154 16.75 -4.51 2.40
C ARG A 154 18.06 -5.17 1.94
N ASN A 155 19.19 -4.64 2.33
CA ASN A 155 20.51 -5.13 1.94
C ASN A 155 20.78 -5.05 0.42
N ARG A 156 20.15 -4.08 -0.27
CA ARG A 156 20.44 -3.78 -1.67
C ARG A 156 21.55 -2.73 -1.74
N ARG A 157 22.38 -2.83 -2.78
CA ARG A 157 23.32 -1.77 -3.16
C ARG A 157 22.61 -0.85 -4.16
N VAL A 158 22.30 0.37 -3.71
CA VAL A 158 21.49 1.34 -4.43
C VAL A 158 22.32 2.54 -4.84
N VAL A 159 22.24 2.94 -6.11
CA VAL A 159 22.85 4.18 -6.59
C VAL A 159 21.75 5.11 -7.07
N MET A 160 21.68 6.31 -6.51
CA MET A 160 20.81 7.39 -6.93
C MET A 160 21.59 8.35 -7.83
N VAL A 161 21.06 8.73 -8.97
CA VAL A 161 21.71 9.62 -9.93
C VAL A 161 20.81 10.82 -10.20
N ASP A 162 21.28 12.02 -9.93
CA ASP A 162 20.53 13.25 -10.17
C ASP A 162 20.76 13.76 -11.61
N PHE A 163 19.75 13.53 -12.48
CA PHE A 163 19.72 14.05 -13.84
C PHE A 163 18.87 15.32 -14.00
N ASP A 164 18.30 15.87 -12.92
CA ASP A 164 17.63 17.18 -12.97
C ASP A 164 18.67 18.31 -12.85
N LEU A 165 19.49 18.44 -13.89
CA LEU A 165 20.63 19.35 -13.91
C LEU A 165 20.24 20.82 -13.76
N GLU A 166 19.00 21.22 -14.06
CA GLU A 166 18.58 22.63 -13.95
C GLU A 166 17.95 22.96 -12.59
N ALA A 167 17.31 21.98 -11.95
CA ALA A 167 16.65 22.15 -10.65
C ALA A 167 16.90 20.95 -9.75
N PRO A 168 18.16 20.71 -9.32
CA PRO A 168 18.56 19.50 -8.60
C PRO A 168 17.77 19.34 -7.31
N GLY A 169 17.06 18.22 -7.19
CA GLY A 169 16.24 17.93 -6.02
C GLY A 169 16.96 17.05 -5.04
N ILE A 170 17.39 15.86 -5.49
CA ILE A 170 17.96 14.85 -4.61
C ILE A 170 19.33 15.22 -4.09
N SER A 171 20.14 15.91 -4.90
CA SER A 171 21.47 16.40 -4.48
C SER A 171 21.38 17.36 -3.28
N VAL A 172 20.34 18.20 -3.25
CA VAL A 172 20.12 19.14 -2.12
C VAL A 172 19.53 18.42 -0.91
N MET A 173 18.63 17.45 -1.11
CA MET A 173 17.96 16.71 -0.04
C MET A 173 18.93 15.89 0.82
N PHE A 174 20.02 15.38 0.26
CA PHE A 174 21.00 14.55 0.95
C PHE A 174 22.29 15.27 1.31
N GLN A 175 22.35 16.58 1.16
CA GLN A 175 23.56 17.36 1.39
C GLN A 175 24.11 17.26 2.82
N GLN A 176 23.27 17.00 3.82
CA GLN A 176 23.68 16.88 5.23
C GLN A 176 24.17 15.48 5.60
N GLU A 177 23.80 14.45 4.86
CA GLU A 177 24.14 13.04 5.09
C GLU A 177 25.42 12.61 4.38
N ILE A 178 25.99 13.48 3.56
CA ILE A 178 27.21 13.21 2.83
C ILE A 178 28.40 13.49 3.74
N GLU A 179 29.25 12.50 3.95
CA GLU A 179 30.55 12.73 4.60
C GLU A 179 31.41 13.60 3.69
N ASN A 180 31.71 14.82 4.12
CA ASN A 180 32.57 15.79 3.42
C ASN A 180 34.02 15.29 3.38
N THR A 181 34.34 14.28 2.60
CA THR A 181 35.69 13.71 2.46
C THR A 181 36.36 14.06 1.14
N ALA A 182 35.65 14.61 0.16
CA ALA A 182 36.23 14.96 -1.14
C ALA A 182 36.59 16.45 -1.23
N ALA A 183 37.77 16.72 -1.80
CA ALA A 183 38.31 18.07 -2.01
C ALA A 183 37.49 18.90 -3.04
N GLU A 184 36.71 18.24 -3.89
CA GLU A 184 35.87 18.84 -4.91
C GLU A 184 34.55 18.05 -4.97
N ASN A 185 33.39 18.77 -4.94
CA ASN A 185 32.08 18.16 -5.08
C ASN A 185 31.71 17.97 -6.57
N LEU A 186 32.33 17.01 -7.23
CA LEU A 186 32.05 16.66 -8.63
C LEU A 186 30.76 15.86 -8.73
N GLY A 187 30.12 15.93 -9.91
CA GLY A 187 28.87 15.24 -10.15
C GLY A 187 28.61 14.92 -11.63
N VAL A 188 27.34 14.65 -11.93
CA VAL A 188 26.87 14.26 -13.28
C VAL A 188 27.26 15.30 -14.33
N LEU A 189 27.06 16.61 -14.05
CA LEU A 189 27.39 17.66 -15.01
C LEU A 189 28.88 17.72 -15.29
N ASP A 190 29.72 17.60 -14.25
CA ASP A 190 31.18 17.62 -14.38
C ASP A 190 31.68 16.47 -15.23
N TYR A 191 31.14 15.27 -14.95
CA TYR A 191 31.49 14.06 -15.69
C TYR A 191 31.09 14.18 -17.18
N LEU A 192 29.84 14.59 -17.48
CA LEU A 192 29.35 14.71 -18.85
C LEU A 192 30.11 15.78 -19.61
N HIS A 193 30.36 16.94 -19.00
CA HIS A 193 31.08 18.05 -19.64
C HIS A 193 32.52 17.66 -19.97
N GLN A 194 33.28 17.09 -19.02
CA GLN A 194 34.65 16.66 -19.25
C GLN A 194 34.75 15.57 -20.31
N ARG A 195 33.83 14.59 -20.28
CA ARG A 195 33.76 13.54 -21.31
C ARG A 195 33.44 14.07 -22.71
N SER A 196 32.69 15.16 -22.80
CA SER A 196 32.37 15.78 -24.09
C SER A 196 33.57 16.50 -24.71
N LEU A 197 34.45 17.08 -23.86
CA LEU A 197 35.63 17.83 -24.31
C LEU A 197 36.85 16.93 -24.63
N THR A 198 37.03 15.86 -23.89
CA THR A 198 38.20 14.97 -24.02
C THR A 198 37.81 13.50 -23.99
N PRO A 199 37.42 12.94 -25.14
CA PRO A 199 36.97 11.56 -25.21
C PRO A 199 37.97 10.49 -24.78
N GLU A 200 39.25 10.77 -24.83
CA GLU A 200 40.33 9.77 -24.65
C GLU A 200 41.39 10.07 -23.60
N GLU A 201 41.56 11.34 -23.17
CA GLU A 201 42.59 11.74 -22.19
C GLU A 201 41.96 12.52 -21.03
N ASN A 202 42.39 12.30 -19.78
CA ASN A 202 41.89 12.90 -18.53
C ASN A 202 40.40 12.66 -18.28
N ILE A 203 40.03 11.40 -18.26
CA ILE A 203 38.66 10.97 -17.91
C ILE A 203 38.42 11.25 -16.42
N PRO A 204 37.36 11.96 -16.01
CA PRO A 204 37.02 12.04 -14.59
C PRO A 204 36.80 10.62 -14.09
N ASN A 205 37.44 10.28 -12.99
CA ASN A 205 37.17 9.01 -12.33
C ASN A 205 35.76 9.10 -11.75
N ILE A 206 34.88 8.17 -12.13
CA ILE A 206 33.51 8.16 -11.58
C ILE A 206 33.51 8.10 -10.04
N ALA A 207 34.50 7.52 -9.42
CA ALA A 207 34.66 7.48 -7.97
C ALA A 207 34.68 8.88 -7.32
N ASP A 208 35.19 9.90 -8.04
CA ASP A 208 35.26 11.28 -7.55
C ASP A 208 33.87 11.98 -7.61
N CYS A 209 32.95 11.42 -8.36
CA CYS A 209 31.56 11.88 -8.49
C CYS A 209 30.58 11.09 -7.60
N ILE A 210 31.01 10.03 -6.92
CA ILE A 210 30.15 9.19 -6.08
C ILE A 210 30.28 9.61 -4.63
N GLN A 211 29.14 9.79 -3.98
CA GLN A 211 29.05 10.10 -2.55
C GLN A 211 28.30 8.98 -1.83
N GLU A 212 28.88 8.46 -0.77
CA GLU A 212 28.26 7.47 0.10
C GLU A 212 27.34 8.17 1.11
N ILE A 213 26.14 7.69 1.26
CA ILE A 213 25.17 8.18 2.24
C ILE A 213 25.22 7.25 3.44
N ASN A 214 25.62 7.80 4.58
CA ASN A 214 25.77 7.03 5.81
C ASN A 214 24.40 6.64 6.38
N LEU A 215 23.97 5.41 6.11
CA LEU A 215 22.80 4.79 6.67
C LEU A 215 23.20 3.81 7.76
N GLN A 216 22.46 3.79 8.89
CA GLN A 216 22.60 2.76 9.92
C GLN A 216 21.99 1.41 9.48
N THR A 217 22.22 0.99 8.23
CA THR A 217 21.60 -0.19 7.62
C THR A 217 22.65 -1.20 7.14
N ARG A 218 22.20 -2.39 6.72
CA ARG A 218 23.10 -3.43 6.18
C ARG A 218 23.43 -3.23 4.70
N GLY A 219 22.58 -2.51 3.96
CA GLY A 219 22.81 -2.21 2.55
C GLY A 219 23.56 -0.90 2.36
N GLU A 220 23.87 -0.60 1.12
CA GLU A 220 24.68 0.53 0.72
C GLU A 220 23.85 1.50 -0.12
N LEU A 221 23.93 2.79 0.18
CA LEU A 221 23.26 3.84 -0.57
C LEU A 221 24.29 4.86 -1.05
N TYR A 222 24.31 5.07 -2.36
CA TYR A 222 25.23 6.02 -3.00
C TYR A 222 24.43 7.06 -3.77
N LEU A 223 24.98 8.27 -3.85
CA LEU A 223 24.47 9.37 -4.66
C LEU A 223 25.54 9.83 -5.66
N VAL A 224 25.15 9.99 -6.91
CA VAL A 224 25.88 10.76 -7.91
C VAL A 224 25.15 12.09 -8.06
N PRO A 225 25.59 13.17 -7.37
CA PRO A 225 24.92 14.47 -7.40
C PRO A 225 25.12 15.17 -8.74
N VAL A 226 24.47 16.30 -8.93
CA VAL A 226 24.64 17.10 -10.15
C VAL A 226 26.05 17.73 -10.27
N GLY A 227 26.73 17.98 -9.15
CA GLY A 227 27.95 18.74 -9.00
C GLY A 227 27.75 19.98 -8.12
N GLU A 228 28.82 20.78 -7.94
CA GLU A 228 28.75 21.98 -7.12
C GLU A 228 27.97 23.08 -7.82
N TYR A 229 26.88 23.56 -7.20
CA TYR A 229 25.99 24.57 -7.76
C TYR A 229 26.56 25.99 -7.57
N ASN A 230 27.34 26.44 -8.57
CA ASN A 230 28.00 27.76 -8.60
C ASN A 230 27.92 28.41 -10.01
N GLU A 231 28.56 29.56 -10.22
CA GLU A 231 28.54 30.27 -11.51
C GLU A 231 29.12 29.41 -12.63
N ASN A 232 30.18 28.65 -12.37
CA ASN A 232 30.81 27.78 -13.35
C ASN A 232 29.89 26.58 -13.74
N TYR A 233 29.04 26.15 -12.80
CA TYR A 233 28.00 25.15 -13.08
C TYR A 233 27.05 25.61 -14.17
N ILE A 234 26.56 26.86 -14.06
CA ILE A 234 25.62 27.44 -15.04
C ILE A 234 26.25 27.52 -16.43
N HIS A 235 27.54 27.90 -16.50
CA HIS A 235 28.28 27.94 -17.78
C HIS A 235 28.39 26.54 -18.40
N ARG A 236 28.83 25.55 -17.62
CA ARG A 236 28.97 24.16 -18.11
C ARG A 236 27.63 23.55 -18.52
N LEU A 237 26.55 23.91 -17.80
CA LEU A 237 25.20 23.46 -18.17
C LEU A 237 24.75 24.06 -19.51
N ALA A 238 25.06 25.33 -19.76
CA ALA A 238 24.71 26.01 -21.00
C ALA A 238 25.48 25.45 -22.23
N ASP A 239 26.68 24.95 -22.01
CA ASP A 239 27.53 24.35 -23.06
C ASP A 239 27.18 22.88 -23.34
N LEU A 240 26.29 22.28 -22.54
CA LEU A 240 25.96 20.86 -22.64
C LEU A 240 24.95 20.61 -23.76
N ASP A 241 25.37 19.95 -24.85
CA ASP A 241 24.49 19.50 -25.93
C ASP A 241 24.25 17.97 -25.86
N MET A 242 23.13 17.59 -25.23
CA MET A 242 22.74 16.17 -25.11
C MET A 242 22.55 15.49 -26.45
N ARG A 243 22.18 16.19 -27.49
CA ARG A 243 21.99 15.61 -28.84
C ARG A 243 23.31 15.24 -29.47
N SER A 244 24.38 16.03 -29.23
CA SER A 244 25.72 15.74 -29.73
C SER A 244 26.27 14.44 -29.17
N PHE A 245 25.90 14.06 -27.94
CA PHE A 245 26.35 12.81 -27.29
C PHE A 245 25.92 11.55 -28.05
N TYR A 246 24.75 11.60 -28.68
CA TYR A 246 24.21 10.48 -29.47
C TYR A 246 24.73 10.43 -30.91
N ARG A 247 25.49 11.41 -31.31
CA ARG A 247 26.22 11.40 -32.56
C ARG A 247 27.65 10.87 -32.41
N SER A 248 28.15 10.87 -31.18
CA SER A 248 29.49 10.37 -30.86
C SER A 248 29.51 8.84 -30.76
N ALA A 249 30.59 8.22 -31.21
CA ALA A 249 30.82 6.77 -31.06
C ALA A 249 30.91 6.36 -29.57
N LYS A 250 31.35 7.28 -28.71
CA LYS A 250 31.42 7.11 -27.25
C LYS A 250 30.44 8.09 -26.61
N ASN A 251 29.22 7.62 -26.33
CA ASN A 251 28.18 8.41 -25.67
C ASN A 251 28.49 8.63 -24.19
N PRO A 252 28.71 9.89 -23.70
CA PRO A 252 29.06 10.15 -22.32
C PRO A 252 28.03 9.70 -21.30
N VAL A 253 26.72 9.75 -21.65
CA VAL A 253 25.63 9.30 -20.75
C VAL A 253 25.66 7.79 -20.56
N LYS A 254 25.86 7.04 -21.62
CA LYS A 254 26.01 5.56 -21.53
C LYS A 254 27.26 5.17 -20.78
N GLN A 255 28.35 5.92 -20.99
CA GLN A 255 29.60 5.66 -20.31
C GLN A 255 29.47 5.94 -18.80
N LEU A 256 28.78 7.02 -18.39
CA LEU A 256 28.48 7.30 -16.98
C LEU A 256 27.79 6.11 -16.29
N ILE A 257 26.76 5.58 -16.91
CA ILE A 257 26.03 4.43 -16.36
C ILE A 257 26.92 3.17 -16.33
N GLU A 258 27.74 2.96 -17.34
CA GLU A 258 28.64 1.80 -17.39
C GLU A 258 29.77 1.90 -16.36
N ASP A 259 30.37 3.09 -16.16
CA ASP A 259 31.37 3.33 -15.14
C ASP A 259 30.80 3.15 -13.71
N ILE A 260 29.53 3.58 -13.47
CA ILE A 260 28.83 3.31 -12.20
C ILE A 260 28.67 1.81 -11.98
N LYS A 261 28.26 1.06 -13.02
CA LYS A 261 28.11 -0.39 -12.94
C LYS A 261 29.41 -1.09 -12.59
N GLN A 262 30.51 -0.68 -13.23
CA GLN A 262 31.83 -1.27 -13.01
C GLN A 262 32.41 -0.91 -11.63
N GLN A 263 32.17 0.33 -11.15
CA GLN A 263 32.77 0.81 -9.90
C GLN A 263 32.01 0.26 -8.67
N LEU A 264 30.70 0.18 -8.72
CA LEU A 264 29.88 -0.12 -7.55
C LEU A 264 29.15 -1.46 -7.62
N GLU A 265 29.05 -2.08 -8.79
CA GLU A 265 28.26 -3.30 -9.01
C GLU A 265 26.88 -3.23 -8.33
N PRO A 266 26.07 -2.17 -8.59
CA PRO A 266 24.83 -1.94 -7.89
C PRO A 266 23.78 -3.01 -8.23
N ASP A 267 22.82 -3.23 -7.31
CA ASP A 267 21.61 -4.00 -7.61
C ASP A 267 20.64 -3.15 -8.42
N VAL A 268 20.52 -1.85 -8.10
CA VAL A 268 19.60 -0.93 -8.74
C VAL A 268 20.21 0.47 -8.88
N ILE A 269 19.93 1.11 -10.01
CA ILE A 269 20.24 2.53 -10.25
C ILE A 269 18.90 3.27 -10.35
N LEU A 270 18.70 4.26 -9.47
CA LEU A 270 17.53 5.12 -9.45
C LEU A 270 17.89 6.47 -10.07
N ILE A 271 17.22 6.88 -11.11
CA ILE A 271 17.49 8.12 -11.85
C ILE A 271 16.40 9.15 -11.53
N ASP A 272 16.79 10.32 -11.01
CA ASP A 272 15.93 11.48 -10.85
C ASP A 272 15.86 12.26 -12.17
N ALA A 273 14.86 11.99 -12.99
CA ALA A 273 14.73 12.57 -14.32
C ALA A 273 14.15 14.00 -14.26
N ARG A 274 14.60 14.87 -15.14
CA ARG A 274 14.06 16.22 -15.28
C ARG A 274 12.57 16.21 -15.66
N PRO A 275 11.72 17.09 -15.11
CA PRO A 275 10.30 17.16 -15.46
C PRO A 275 10.05 17.72 -16.85
N GLY A 276 8.94 17.33 -17.48
CA GLY A 276 8.45 17.86 -18.76
C GLY A 276 9.15 17.28 -20.01
N PHE A 277 8.78 17.82 -21.19
CA PHE A 277 9.32 17.39 -22.47
C PHE A 277 10.66 18.07 -22.74
N ASN A 278 11.75 17.42 -22.39
CA ASN A 278 13.12 17.86 -22.68
C ASN A 278 14.00 16.66 -23.04
N ASP A 279 15.17 16.92 -23.58
CA ASP A 279 16.04 15.86 -24.11
C ASP A 279 16.61 14.97 -22.98
N VAL A 280 16.89 15.55 -21.80
CA VAL A 280 17.37 14.77 -20.63
C VAL A 280 16.29 13.77 -20.17
N ALA A 281 15.03 14.22 -20.05
CA ALA A 281 13.92 13.36 -19.70
C ALA A 281 13.71 12.25 -20.75
N ALA A 282 13.84 12.57 -22.03
CA ALA A 282 13.72 11.58 -23.09
C ALA A 282 14.81 10.48 -22.95
N ILE A 283 16.06 10.89 -22.74
CA ILE A 283 17.18 9.97 -22.58
C ILE A 283 17.01 9.08 -21.37
N THR A 284 16.65 9.67 -20.21
CA THR A 284 16.46 8.92 -18.97
C THR A 284 15.30 7.94 -19.04
N LEU A 285 14.23 8.26 -19.78
CA LEU A 285 13.07 7.38 -19.95
C LEU A 285 13.26 6.33 -21.06
N PHE A 286 13.79 6.71 -22.20
CA PHE A 286 13.70 5.87 -23.40
C PHE A 286 14.99 5.12 -23.72
N ASP A 287 16.14 5.60 -23.26
CA ASP A 287 17.43 4.94 -23.50
C ASP A 287 17.92 4.18 -22.28
N LEU A 288 17.83 4.79 -21.09
CA LEU A 288 18.43 4.24 -19.89
C LEU A 288 17.46 3.31 -19.12
N ALA A 289 16.21 3.72 -18.92
CA ALA A 289 15.31 3.03 -18.02
C ALA A 289 14.90 1.63 -18.48
N ASP A 290 14.92 0.68 -17.55
CA ASP A 290 14.23 -0.60 -17.66
C ASP A 290 12.80 -0.47 -17.12
N THR A 291 12.62 0.38 -16.10
CA THR A 291 11.31 0.74 -15.52
C THR A 291 11.20 2.25 -15.38
N ALA A 292 10.08 2.82 -15.80
CA ALA A 292 9.72 4.23 -15.62
C ALA A 292 8.64 4.36 -14.54
N ILE A 293 8.93 5.13 -13.50
CA ILE A 293 7.98 5.49 -12.45
C ILE A 293 7.50 6.91 -12.71
N ILE A 294 6.22 7.06 -13.04
CA ILE A 294 5.60 8.34 -13.41
C ILE A 294 4.91 8.95 -12.20
N CYS A 295 5.48 10.03 -11.65
CA CYS A 295 4.92 10.76 -10.51
C CYS A 295 4.00 11.88 -11.01
N PHE A 296 2.76 11.94 -10.55
CA PHE A 296 1.86 13.02 -10.95
C PHE A 296 0.72 13.26 -9.96
N SER A 297 0.26 14.50 -9.91
CA SER A 297 -1.01 14.86 -9.29
C SER A 297 -2.13 14.69 -10.31
N PRO A 298 -3.25 14.02 -9.98
CA PRO A 298 -4.32 13.69 -10.93
C PRO A 298 -5.16 14.93 -11.28
N THR A 299 -4.62 15.78 -12.15
CA THR A 299 -5.25 17.00 -12.68
C THR A 299 -5.40 16.90 -14.20
N ASP A 300 -6.36 17.63 -14.77
CA ASP A 300 -6.58 17.64 -16.22
C ASP A 300 -5.29 17.99 -17.00
N GLN A 301 -4.50 18.93 -16.48
CA GLN A 301 -3.23 19.31 -17.09
C GLN A 301 -2.24 18.13 -17.10
N SER A 302 -2.16 17.38 -15.99
CA SER A 302 -1.30 16.19 -15.91
C SER A 302 -1.76 15.12 -16.89
N PHE A 303 -3.06 14.83 -16.93
CA PHE A 303 -3.62 13.83 -17.86
C PHE A 303 -3.38 14.19 -19.33
N GLN A 304 -3.53 15.47 -19.71
CA GLN A 304 -3.29 15.91 -21.09
C GLN A 304 -1.82 15.76 -21.49
N GLY A 305 -0.87 16.05 -20.62
CA GLY A 305 0.55 15.90 -20.88
C GLY A 305 0.98 14.43 -20.89
N LEU A 306 0.56 13.69 -19.87
CA LEU A 306 0.96 12.28 -19.69
C LEU A 306 0.47 11.35 -20.80
N ARG A 307 -0.66 11.65 -21.46
CA ARG A 307 -1.10 10.84 -22.61
C ARG A 307 -0.03 10.75 -23.70
N TRP A 308 0.72 11.83 -23.93
CA TRP A 308 1.81 11.84 -24.91
C TRP A 308 3.05 11.11 -24.42
N VAL A 309 3.32 11.21 -23.10
CA VAL A 309 4.39 10.45 -22.44
C VAL A 309 4.11 8.95 -22.59
N ILE A 310 2.90 8.51 -22.25
CA ILE A 310 2.50 7.10 -22.37
C ILE A 310 2.55 6.63 -23.81
N LYS A 311 2.04 7.43 -24.77
CA LYS A 311 2.12 7.10 -26.17
C LYS A 311 3.57 6.91 -26.66
N ALA A 312 4.50 7.76 -26.22
CA ALA A 312 5.91 7.60 -26.53
C ALA A 312 6.52 6.34 -25.90
N ILE A 313 6.19 6.06 -24.64
CA ILE A 313 6.65 4.87 -23.94
C ILE A 313 6.15 3.59 -24.60
N LEU A 314 4.85 3.50 -24.94
CA LEU A 314 4.29 2.34 -25.63
C LEU A 314 4.99 2.11 -26.97
N LYS A 315 5.22 3.19 -27.71
CA LYS A 315 5.90 3.12 -28.98
C LYS A 315 7.36 2.66 -28.83
N GLN A 316 8.09 3.19 -27.84
CA GLN A 316 9.45 2.77 -27.53
C GLN A 316 9.50 1.29 -27.12
N LYS A 317 8.53 0.86 -26.30
CA LYS A 317 8.40 -0.54 -25.87
C LYS A 317 8.19 -1.50 -27.05
N GLN A 318 7.44 -1.11 -28.09
CA GLN A 318 7.31 -1.90 -29.31
C GLN A 318 8.64 -2.13 -30.01
N TYR A 319 9.57 -1.17 -29.94
CA TYR A 319 10.87 -1.27 -30.59
C TYR A 319 11.96 -1.95 -29.75
N GLN A 320 11.91 -1.81 -28.42
CA GLN A 320 13.00 -2.23 -27.52
C GLN A 320 12.56 -3.14 -26.37
N GLY A 321 11.27 -3.43 -26.21
CA GLY A 321 10.74 -4.22 -25.10
C GLY A 321 10.68 -3.48 -23.75
N LYS A 322 11.20 -2.24 -23.68
CA LYS A 322 11.30 -1.42 -22.46
C LYS A 322 11.04 0.07 -22.73
N PRO A 323 10.77 0.91 -21.69
CA PRO A 323 10.64 0.58 -20.26
C PRO A 323 9.27 0.00 -19.90
N ASP A 324 9.21 -0.70 -18.77
CA ASP A 324 7.95 -0.96 -18.07
C ASP A 324 7.47 0.29 -17.32
N VAL A 325 6.18 0.44 -17.02
CA VAL A 325 5.64 1.67 -16.41
C VAL A 325 4.88 1.39 -15.13
N ARG A 326 5.11 2.25 -14.14
CA ARG A 326 4.34 2.33 -12.88
C ARG A 326 4.00 3.80 -12.59
N PHE A 327 2.95 4.02 -11.83
CA PHE A 327 2.46 5.35 -11.51
C PHE A 327 2.50 5.62 -10.01
N ILE A 328 2.88 6.83 -9.63
CA ILE A 328 2.73 7.36 -8.27
C ILE A 328 1.83 8.58 -8.32
N LEU A 329 0.68 8.47 -7.68
CA LEU A 329 -0.27 9.57 -7.49
C LEU A 329 0.19 10.40 -6.28
N THR A 330 0.75 11.58 -6.52
CA THR A 330 1.36 12.39 -5.47
C THR A 330 1.41 13.89 -5.84
N PRO A 331 1.28 14.78 -4.89
CA PRO A 331 0.69 14.59 -3.57
C PRO A 331 -0.85 14.56 -3.66
N ILE A 332 -1.48 13.64 -2.93
CA ILE A 332 -2.94 13.59 -2.84
C ILE A 332 -3.37 14.33 -1.56
N PRO A 333 -4.24 15.34 -1.65
CA PRO A 333 -4.74 16.04 -0.46
C PRO A 333 -5.64 15.12 0.38
N SER A 334 -5.80 15.44 1.67
CA SER A 334 -6.79 14.79 2.52
C SER A 334 -8.19 15.08 2.01
N VAL A 335 -8.87 14.05 1.53
CA VAL A 335 -10.23 14.12 0.98
C VAL A 335 -11.14 13.11 1.68
N THR A 336 -12.45 13.26 1.52
CA THR A 336 -13.40 12.27 2.03
C THR A 336 -13.26 10.94 1.27
N ALA A 337 -13.68 9.85 1.88
CA ALA A 337 -13.59 8.51 1.28
C ALA A 337 -14.27 8.44 -0.11
N ASN A 338 -15.40 9.12 -0.29
CA ASN A 338 -16.09 9.17 -1.59
C ASN A 338 -15.30 9.94 -2.63
N GLN A 339 -14.76 11.12 -2.28
CA GLN A 339 -13.92 11.92 -3.17
C GLN A 339 -12.64 11.16 -3.56
N TYR A 340 -12.06 10.41 -2.63
CA TYR A 340 -10.91 9.57 -2.92
C TYR A 340 -11.26 8.45 -3.92
N LYS A 341 -12.40 7.76 -3.71
CA LYS A 341 -12.88 6.72 -4.62
C LYS A 341 -13.12 7.26 -6.03
N ASP A 342 -13.75 8.43 -6.16
CA ASP A 342 -13.99 9.07 -7.45
C ASP A 342 -12.69 9.47 -8.14
N LEU A 343 -11.72 9.97 -7.38
CA LEU A 343 -10.40 10.33 -7.87
C LEU A 343 -9.66 9.10 -8.42
N ILE A 344 -9.60 8.02 -7.65
CA ILE A 344 -8.94 6.77 -8.06
C ILE A 344 -9.65 6.17 -9.27
N GLY A 345 -10.97 6.13 -9.29
CA GLY A 345 -11.75 5.68 -10.44
C GLY A 345 -11.45 6.49 -11.72
N THR A 346 -11.22 7.80 -11.60
CA THR A 346 -10.81 8.64 -12.73
C THR A 346 -9.42 8.26 -13.24
N VAL A 347 -8.46 8.03 -12.33
CA VAL A 347 -7.10 7.62 -12.68
C VAL A 347 -7.08 6.24 -13.33
N GLU A 348 -7.78 5.26 -12.74
CA GLU A 348 -7.85 3.91 -13.28
C GLU A 348 -8.49 3.88 -14.68
N ASN A 349 -9.54 4.67 -14.90
CA ASN A 349 -10.14 4.84 -16.22
C ASN A 349 -9.16 5.44 -17.24
N TRP A 350 -8.37 6.43 -16.82
CA TRP A 350 -7.36 7.04 -17.67
C TRP A 350 -6.23 6.04 -18.02
N ILE A 351 -5.74 5.30 -17.01
CA ILE A 351 -4.72 4.24 -17.22
C ILE A 351 -5.27 3.20 -18.22
N ASP A 352 -6.50 2.73 -18.04
CA ASP A 352 -7.10 1.75 -18.94
C ASP A 352 -7.22 2.27 -20.38
N GLN A 353 -7.63 3.51 -20.52
CA GLN A 353 -7.81 4.12 -21.84
C GLN A 353 -6.50 4.27 -22.61
N TYR A 354 -5.41 4.67 -21.95
CA TYR A 354 -4.17 5.05 -22.63
C TYR A 354 -3.03 4.04 -22.49
N CYS A 355 -3.13 3.10 -21.54
CA CYS A 355 -2.07 2.13 -21.28
C CYS A 355 -2.37 0.73 -21.84
N TYR A 356 -3.61 0.47 -22.28
CA TYR A 356 -4.06 -0.81 -22.81
C TYR A 356 -4.75 -0.67 -24.20
N GLU A 357 -4.25 0.23 -25.05
CA GLU A 357 -4.72 0.35 -26.43
C GLU A 357 -4.27 -0.86 -27.28
N ASP A 358 -5.18 -1.39 -28.12
CA ASP A 358 -4.91 -2.33 -29.22
C ASP A 358 -4.05 -3.57 -28.90
N ASN A 359 -4.33 -4.29 -27.81
CA ASN A 359 -3.58 -5.47 -27.35
C ASN A 359 -2.14 -5.21 -26.90
N LEU A 360 -1.73 -3.96 -26.80
CA LEU A 360 -0.46 -3.55 -26.25
C LEU A 360 -0.67 -3.16 -24.79
N SER A 361 -0.01 -3.84 -23.87
CA SER A 361 -0.06 -3.53 -22.46
C SER A 361 1.29 -2.99 -22.00
N ILE A 362 1.26 -1.93 -21.18
CA ILE A 362 2.47 -1.40 -20.54
C ILE A 362 3.16 -2.49 -19.72
N SER A 363 2.37 -3.28 -19.01
CA SER A 363 2.84 -4.36 -18.15
C SER A 363 1.96 -5.58 -18.38
N PRO A 364 2.34 -6.51 -19.26
CA PRO A 364 1.57 -7.73 -19.53
C PRO A 364 1.29 -8.49 -18.24
N GLY A 365 0.00 -8.77 -17.98
CA GLY A 365 -0.45 -9.51 -16.81
C GLY A 365 -0.57 -8.72 -15.51
N ALA A 366 -0.16 -7.45 -15.45
CA ALA A 366 -0.43 -6.59 -14.30
C ALA A 366 -1.90 -6.13 -14.30
N LYS A 367 -2.49 -6.06 -13.11
CA LYS A 367 -3.81 -5.44 -12.94
C LYS A 367 -3.66 -3.93 -12.84
N ILE A 368 -4.71 -3.18 -13.19
CA ILE A 368 -4.71 -1.71 -13.14
C ILE A 368 -4.40 -1.21 -11.72
N ASP A 369 -4.97 -1.85 -10.70
CA ASP A 369 -4.73 -1.56 -9.29
C ASP A 369 -3.30 -1.89 -8.79
N GLU A 370 -2.52 -2.65 -9.56
CA GLU A 370 -1.11 -2.94 -9.32
C GLU A 370 -0.16 -1.97 -10.02
N LEU A 371 -0.69 -1.14 -10.92
CA LEU A 371 0.12 -0.19 -11.72
C LEU A 371 0.34 1.14 -11.03
N HIS A 372 -0.46 1.49 -10.03
CA HIS A 372 -0.36 2.77 -9.35
C HIS A 372 -0.31 2.65 -7.83
N HIS A 373 0.41 3.59 -7.21
CA HIS A 373 0.48 3.78 -5.77
C HIS A 373 0.07 5.20 -5.43
N THR A 374 -0.54 5.40 -4.26
CA THR A 374 -1.00 6.72 -3.82
C THR A 374 -0.20 7.19 -2.62
N ILE A 375 0.33 8.41 -2.71
CA ILE A 375 1.04 9.10 -1.63
C ILE A 375 0.25 10.33 -1.23
N PHE A 376 -0.15 10.40 0.03
CA PHE A 376 -0.88 11.55 0.55
C PHE A 376 0.05 12.72 0.83
N TYR A 377 -0.52 13.94 0.72
CA TYR A 377 0.19 15.15 1.12
C TYR A 377 0.47 15.13 2.62
N ASN A 378 1.73 15.17 2.97
CA ASN A 378 2.17 15.23 4.35
C ASN A 378 3.04 16.48 4.56
N PRO A 379 2.57 17.48 5.33
CA PRO A 379 3.32 18.71 5.56
C PRO A 379 4.65 18.50 6.30
N ILE A 380 4.82 17.39 7.00
CA ILE A 380 6.07 17.06 7.70
C ILE A 380 7.24 17.00 6.73
N ILE A 381 7.04 16.58 5.48
CA ILE A 381 8.11 16.50 4.45
C ILE A 381 8.86 17.84 4.31
N THR A 382 8.15 18.96 4.44
CA THR A 382 8.75 20.30 4.30
C THR A 382 9.57 20.73 5.52
N THR A 383 9.48 20.03 6.63
CA THR A 383 10.14 20.33 7.91
C THR A 383 11.19 19.30 8.30
N LEU A 384 11.34 18.21 7.53
CA LEU A 384 12.37 17.20 7.79
C LEU A 384 13.75 17.81 7.58
N SER A 385 14.63 17.63 8.55
CA SER A 385 16.05 17.98 8.45
C SER A 385 16.85 16.89 7.73
N SER A 386 16.35 15.66 7.72
CA SER A 386 16.97 14.51 7.07
C SER A 386 15.88 13.60 6.49
N LEU A 387 16.08 13.13 5.26
CA LEU A 387 15.23 12.11 4.62
C LEU A 387 15.57 10.67 5.05
N VAL A 388 16.56 10.53 5.92
CA VAL A 388 17.05 9.21 6.33
C VAL A 388 16.78 8.94 7.80
N ASN A 389 17.11 9.92 8.67
CA ASN A 389 17.12 9.69 10.12
C ASN A 389 15.85 10.22 10.80
N ASP A 390 15.18 11.24 10.22
CA ASP A 390 14.07 11.95 10.85
C ASP A 390 12.70 11.64 10.23
N VAL A 391 12.63 10.66 9.31
CA VAL A 391 11.38 10.33 8.62
C VAL A 391 10.44 9.59 9.55
N PRO A 392 9.23 10.12 9.81
CA PRO A 392 8.23 9.40 10.56
C PRO A 392 7.88 8.06 9.90
N LYS A 393 7.74 7.02 10.71
CA LYS A 393 7.42 5.68 10.24
C LYS A 393 6.17 5.65 9.36
N SER A 394 5.11 6.36 9.74
CA SER A 394 3.88 6.43 8.96
C SER A 394 4.06 6.99 7.56
N LEU A 395 5.00 7.92 7.39
CA LEU A 395 5.35 8.43 6.06
C LEU A 395 6.16 7.41 5.26
N LEU A 396 7.12 6.75 5.90
CA LEU A 396 7.96 5.74 5.25
C LEU A 396 7.10 4.55 4.75
N ASP A 397 6.10 4.15 5.53
CA ASP A 397 5.21 3.04 5.21
C ASP A 397 4.40 3.28 3.90
N GLU A 398 4.13 4.53 3.52
CA GLU A 398 3.47 4.88 2.26
C GLU A 398 4.34 4.55 1.03
N TYR A 399 5.68 4.59 1.15
CA TYR A 399 6.61 4.33 0.05
C TYR A 399 7.05 2.87 -0.07
N ILE A 400 6.76 2.04 0.92
CA ILE A 400 7.09 0.61 0.92
C ILE A 400 6.50 -0.14 -0.30
N PRO A 401 5.24 0.05 -0.72
CA PRO A 401 4.69 -0.64 -1.88
C PRO A 401 5.43 -0.32 -3.19
N ILE A 402 6.00 0.89 -3.29
CA ILE A 402 6.79 1.29 -4.45
C ILE A 402 8.14 0.55 -4.45
N ALA A 403 8.80 0.52 -3.30
CA ALA A 403 10.04 -0.25 -3.11
C ALA A 403 9.80 -1.75 -3.36
N ASP A 404 8.66 -2.31 -2.93
CA ASP A 404 8.24 -3.69 -3.21
C ASP A 404 8.18 -3.97 -4.71
N THR A 405 7.63 -3.04 -5.48
CA THR A 405 7.51 -3.18 -6.93
C THR A 405 8.87 -3.22 -7.62
N ILE A 406 9.82 -2.38 -7.20
CA ILE A 406 11.18 -2.37 -7.72
C ILE A 406 11.93 -3.63 -7.30
N ASP A 407 11.89 -3.97 -6.02
CA ASP A 407 12.60 -5.12 -5.45
C ASP A 407 12.11 -6.45 -6.05
N ALA A 408 10.82 -6.52 -6.43
CA ALA A 408 10.23 -7.65 -7.14
C ALA A 408 10.88 -7.94 -8.50
N SER A 409 11.49 -6.92 -9.12
CA SER A 409 12.17 -7.02 -10.41
C SER A 409 13.68 -7.29 -10.26
N LEU A 410 14.20 -7.33 -9.03
CA LEU A 410 15.61 -7.61 -8.77
C LEU A 410 15.85 -9.11 -8.53
N PRO A 411 17.05 -9.63 -8.86
CA PRO A 411 17.42 -10.98 -8.47
C PRO A 411 17.38 -11.16 -6.95
N ASP A 412 16.98 -12.35 -6.51
CA ASP A 412 16.95 -12.67 -5.08
C ASP A 412 18.32 -12.46 -4.45
N ILE A 413 18.39 -11.68 -3.37
CA ILE A 413 19.57 -11.65 -2.52
C ILE A 413 19.65 -13.03 -1.87
N LYS A 414 20.66 -13.81 -2.19
CA LYS A 414 20.96 -15.00 -1.40
C LYS A 414 21.30 -14.51 0.00
N PRO A 415 20.45 -14.69 1.00
CA PRO A 415 20.81 -14.26 2.34
C PRO A 415 22.06 -15.03 2.73
N SER A 416 23.03 -14.36 3.34
CA SER A 416 24.13 -14.99 4.09
C SER A 416 23.54 -15.59 5.37
N ILE A 417 22.62 -16.56 5.16
CA ILE A 417 22.00 -17.29 6.26
C ILE A 417 23.03 -18.28 6.72
N VAL A 418 23.36 -18.22 8.00
CA VAL A 418 23.97 -19.36 8.70
C VAL A 418 23.19 -20.60 8.25
N SER A 419 23.86 -21.51 7.55
CA SER A 419 23.22 -22.69 6.97
C SER A 419 22.51 -23.46 8.07
N LYS A 420 21.18 -23.36 8.13
CA LYS A 420 20.37 -24.14 9.06
C LYS A 420 20.42 -25.59 8.62
N THR A 421 20.66 -26.48 9.54
CA THR A 421 20.57 -27.91 9.28
C THR A 421 19.12 -28.35 9.15
N ILE A 422 18.86 -29.49 8.52
CA ILE A 422 17.51 -30.11 8.43
C ILE A 422 16.91 -30.27 9.85
N ASP A 423 17.75 -30.55 10.83
CA ASP A 423 17.33 -30.79 12.21
C ASP A 423 16.85 -29.48 12.88
N ASP A 424 17.48 -28.35 12.60
CA ASP A 424 17.04 -27.05 13.13
C ASP A 424 15.65 -26.67 12.61
N ARG A 425 15.38 -26.87 11.32
CA ARG A 425 14.07 -26.60 10.72
C ARG A 425 12.99 -27.50 11.33
N LYS A 426 13.26 -28.80 11.46
CA LYS A 426 12.33 -29.74 12.09
C LYS A 426 12.04 -29.37 13.54
N LYS A 427 13.06 -28.93 14.26
CA LYS A 427 12.91 -28.48 15.64
C LYS A 427 11.99 -27.26 15.72
N ILE A 428 12.26 -26.22 14.90
CA ILE A 428 11.38 -25.04 14.83
C ILE A 428 9.95 -25.46 14.49
N LEU A 429 9.75 -26.25 13.43
CA LEU A 429 8.42 -26.70 13.01
C LEU A 429 7.66 -27.46 14.10
N ASN A 430 8.36 -28.31 14.88
CA ASN A 430 7.76 -29.05 15.97
C ASN A 430 7.38 -28.16 17.17
N GLU A 431 8.18 -27.17 17.46
CA GLU A 431 7.95 -26.19 18.51
C GLU A 431 6.80 -25.24 18.17
N LEU A 432 6.65 -24.84 16.88
CA LEU A 432 5.67 -23.87 16.43
C LEU A 432 4.23 -24.27 16.80
N LYS A 433 3.55 -23.36 17.51
CA LYS A 433 2.14 -23.45 17.87
C LYS A 433 1.46 -22.12 17.62
N PHE A 434 0.46 -22.12 16.74
CA PHE A 434 -0.46 -21.03 16.56
C PHE A 434 -1.81 -21.42 17.15
N GLN A 435 -2.47 -20.50 17.84
CA GLN A 435 -3.78 -20.73 18.46
C GLN A 435 -4.79 -19.76 17.88
N ALA A 436 -5.64 -20.25 17.01
CA ALA A 436 -6.77 -19.50 16.44
C ALA A 436 -8.00 -19.52 17.36
N ALA A 437 -7.80 -19.61 18.67
CA ALA A 437 -8.87 -19.68 19.65
C ALA A 437 -9.76 -18.43 19.64
N THR A 438 -11.06 -18.62 19.86
CA THR A 438 -11.96 -17.50 20.13
C THR A 438 -11.67 -16.90 21.50
N ALA A 439 -12.02 -15.63 21.69
CA ALA A 439 -11.93 -15.03 23.01
C ALA A 439 -12.67 -15.86 24.07
N GLN A 440 -13.72 -16.58 23.71
CA GLN A 440 -14.51 -17.43 24.61
C GLN A 440 -13.78 -18.70 25.03
N GLU A 441 -12.95 -19.28 24.16
CA GLU A 441 -12.22 -20.52 24.41
C GLU A 441 -10.92 -20.34 25.18
N LEU A 442 -10.39 -19.11 25.23
CA LEU A 442 -9.15 -18.83 25.93
C LEU A 442 -9.31 -18.88 27.44
N ALA A 443 -8.40 -19.61 28.13
CA ALA A 443 -8.28 -19.52 29.56
C ALA A 443 -7.82 -18.12 29.99
N PRO A 444 -8.32 -17.61 31.14
CA PRO A 444 -7.96 -16.25 31.58
C PRO A 444 -6.46 -15.99 31.63
N GLU A 445 -5.68 -16.94 32.13
CA GLU A 445 -4.22 -16.85 32.27
C GLU A 445 -3.47 -16.62 30.94
N ASN A 446 -4.05 -17.06 29.81
CA ASN A 446 -3.40 -16.99 28.49
C ASN A 446 -3.73 -15.69 27.73
N ILE A 447 -4.63 -14.86 28.23
CA ILE A 447 -5.10 -13.65 27.51
C ILE A 447 -3.95 -12.69 27.24
N SER A 448 -3.21 -12.28 28.28
CA SER A 448 -2.09 -11.33 28.16
C SER A 448 -0.94 -11.88 27.32
N GLU A 449 -0.81 -13.22 27.25
CA GLU A 449 0.25 -13.84 26.49
C GLU A 449 0.06 -13.73 24.97
N ILE A 450 -1.18 -13.82 24.51
CA ILE A 450 -1.52 -13.73 23.08
C ILE A 450 -2.01 -12.34 22.68
N PHE A 451 -2.32 -11.48 23.62
CA PHE A 451 -2.79 -10.13 23.31
C PHE A 451 -1.70 -9.34 22.58
N GLN A 452 -2.05 -8.80 21.40
CA GLN A 452 -1.22 -7.88 20.64
C GLN A 452 -1.80 -6.49 20.71
N ARG A 453 -1.00 -5.53 21.14
CA ARG A 453 -1.33 -4.10 21.08
C ARG A 453 -1.41 -3.68 19.61
N THR A 454 -2.52 -3.06 19.23
CA THR A 454 -2.68 -2.41 17.92
C THR A 454 -2.26 -0.94 18.01
N GLU A 455 -2.08 -0.29 16.89
CA GLU A 455 -1.77 1.15 16.84
C GLU A 455 -2.89 2.01 17.47
N ASP A 456 -4.11 1.50 17.51
CA ASP A 456 -5.26 2.15 18.15
C ASP A 456 -5.31 1.96 19.68
N PHE A 457 -4.49 1.11 20.26
CA PHE A 457 -4.52 0.82 21.71
C PHE A 457 -4.32 2.06 22.59
N PRO A 458 -3.37 2.99 22.32
CA PRO A 458 -3.24 4.22 23.12
C PRO A 458 -4.49 5.11 23.07
N ARG A 459 -5.18 5.15 21.93
CA ARG A 459 -6.45 5.90 21.79
C ARG A 459 -7.56 5.28 22.63
N PHE A 460 -7.65 3.95 22.67
CA PHE A 460 -8.61 3.22 23.51
C PHE A 460 -8.46 3.59 25.00
N LEU A 461 -7.22 3.80 25.47
CA LEU A 461 -6.94 4.15 26.87
C LEU A 461 -7.48 5.54 27.28
N SER A 462 -7.81 6.38 26.33
CA SER A 462 -8.37 7.71 26.62
C SER A 462 -9.78 7.62 27.19
N ASN A 463 -10.04 8.34 28.31
CA ASN A 463 -11.38 8.48 28.90
C ASN A 463 -12.40 9.17 27.97
N ARG A 464 -11.94 9.80 26.88
CA ARG A 464 -12.80 10.41 25.87
C ARG A 464 -13.43 9.39 24.93
N ILE A 465 -12.81 8.21 24.79
CA ILE A 465 -13.31 7.14 23.92
C ILE A 465 -14.26 6.26 24.69
N TRP A 466 -15.51 6.25 24.27
CA TRP A 466 -16.61 5.51 24.90
C TRP A 466 -17.05 4.30 24.09
N LEU A 467 -17.10 4.45 22.76
CA LEU A 467 -17.58 3.45 21.83
C LEU A 467 -16.42 2.82 21.04
N ILE A 468 -16.24 1.53 21.21
CA ILE A 468 -15.20 0.75 20.52
C ILE A 468 -15.90 -0.12 19.47
N ARG A 469 -15.74 0.25 18.20
CA ARG A 469 -16.39 -0.42 17.08
C ARG A 469 -15.40 -1.34 16.36
N GLY A 470 -15.91 -2.29 15.60
CA GLY A 470 -15.12 -3.14 14.70
C GLY A 470 -15.91 -4.34 14.21
N ALA A 471 -15.45 -4.95 13.13
CA ALA A 471 -16.02 -6.17 12.60
C ALA A 471 -15.91 -7.34 13.60
N LYS A 472 -16.66 -8.41 13.40
CA LYS A 472 -16.50 -9.64 14.20
C LYS A 472 -15.10 -10.21 13.97
N GLY A 473 -14.44 -10.63 15.05
CA GLY A 473 -13.08 -11.18 14.98
C GLY A 473 -11.95 -10.14 15.06
N THR A 474 -12.24 -8.84 15.23
CA THR A 474 -11.21 -7.80 15.38
C THR A 474 -10.58 -7.71 16.79
N GLY A 475 -10.96 -8.57 17.73
CA GLY A 475 -10.34 -8.63 19.05
C GLY A 475 -11.06 -7.84 20.16
N LYS A 476 -12.27 -7.27 19.90
CA LYS A 476 -13.04 -6.51 20.91
C LYS A 476 -13.22 -7.26 22.21
N SER A 477 -13.73 -8.49 22.17
CA SER A 477 -13.96 -9.31 23.37
C SER A 477 -12.65 -9.73 24.06
N LEU A 478 -11.55 -9.86 23.31
CA LEU A 478 -10.25 -10.13 23.91
C LEU A 478 -9.75 -8.91 24.69
N LEU A 479 -9.93 -7.71 24.12
CA LEU A 479 -9.61 -6.46 24.79
C LEU A 479 -10.47 -6.26 26.06
N PHE A 480 -11.78 -6.48 25.96
CA PHE A 480 -12.67 -6.47 27.13
C PHE A 480 -12.18 -7.41 28.24
N ARG A 481 -11.93 -8.68 27.89
CA ARG A 481 -11.49 -9.71 28.85
C ARG A 481 -10.14 -9.40 29.47
N LEU A 482 -9.21 -8.83 28.74
CA LEU A 482 -7.92 -8.40 29.27
C LEU A 482 -8.10 -7.44 30.44
N PHE A 483 -8.95 -6.42 30.31
CA PHE A 483 -9.17 -5.43 31.35
C PHE A 483 -9.99 -5.97 32.54
N VAL A 484 -10.92 -6.89 32.29
CA VAL A 484 -11.81 -7.43 33.34
C VAL A 484 -11.18 -8.63 34.06
N GLU A 485 -10.59 -9.58 33.33
CA GLU A 485 -10.07 -10.83 33.89
C GLU A 485 -8.58 -10.74 34.30
N GLN A 486 -7.81 -9.83 33.68
CA GLN A 486 -6.39 -9.61 34.00
C GLN A 486 -6.03 -8.12 34.19
N PRO A 487 -6.66 -7.43 35.16
CA PRO A 487 -6.50 -5.99 35.34
C PRO A 487 -5.05 -5.56 35.59
N THR A 488 -4.25 -6.35 36.28
CA THR A 488 -2.83 -6.06 36.54
C THR A 488 -2.04 -6.07 35.22
N ALA A 489 -2.18 -7.12 34.41
CA ALA A 489 -1.51 -7.20 33.12
C ALA A 489 -1.99 -6.10 32.14
N ALA A 490 -3.29 -5.74 32.17
CA ALA A 490 -3.82 -4.64 31.40
C ALA A 490 -3.17 -3.29 31.76
N LYS A 491 -2.98 -3.02 33.07
CA LYS A 491 -2.31 -1.81 33.54
C LYS A 491 -0.83 -1.78 33.17
N GLU A 492 -0.13 -2.89 33.29
CA GLU A 492 1.27 -3.02 32.83
C GLU A 492 1.43 -2.76 31.34
N LEU A 493 0.54 -3.34 30.51
CA LEU A 493 0.53 -3.09 29.07
C LEU A 493 0.21 -1.63 28.69
N ALA A 494 -0.57 -0.94 29.51
CA ALA A 494 -0.94 0.45 29.30
C ALA A 494 0.11 1.44 29.81
N GLN A 495 1.02 1.02 30.70
CA GLN A 495 1.91 1.89 31.45
C GLN A 495 2.81 2.79 30.59
N SER A 496 3.17 2.33 29.38
CA SER A 496 3.95 3.16 28.44
C SER A 496 3.16 4.35 27.87
N ASP A 497 1.83 4.30 27.90
CA ASP A 497 0.97 5.31 27.30
C ASP A 497 0.22 6.13 28.35
N VAL A 498 -0.38 5.45 29.35
CA VAL A 498 -1.20 6.07 30.38
C VAL A 498 -1.06 5.29 31.71
N ASN A 499 -0.91 5.99 32.81
CA ASN A 499 -1.00 5.37 34.13
C ASN A 499 -2.47 5.12 34.53
N LEU A 500 -2.84 3.85 34.70
CA LEU A 500 -4.17 3.39 35.03
C LEU A 500 -4.28 2.90 36.50
N ASP A 501 -3.33 3.17 37.40
CA ASP A 501 -3.34 2.69 38.78
C ASP A 501 -4.60 3.09 39.54
N HIS A 502 -5.12 4.29 39.27
CA HIS A 502 -6.33 4.84 39.86
C HIS A 502 -7.64 4.46 39.14
N VAL A 503 -7.56 3.59 38.11
CA VAL A 503 -8.71 3.16 37.30
C VAL A 503 -9.16 1.77 37.72
N TYR A 504 -10.44 1.63 37.99
CA TYR A 504 -11.12 0.37 38.25
C TYR A 504 -11.91 -0.10 37.03
N PHE A 505 -11.83 -1.38 36.71
CA PHE A 505 -12.51 -1.96 35.57
C PHE A 505 -13.69 -2.80 36.02
N VAL A 506 -14.90 -2.34 35.74
CA VAL A 506 -16.14 -2.97 36.16
C VAL A 506 -16.88 -3.55 34.96
N PRO A 507 -17.07 -4.89 34.90
CA PRO A 507 -17.87 -5.51 33.85
C PRO A 507 -19.35 -5.17 34.05
N SER A 508 -19.93 -4.47 33.11
CA SER A 508 -21.32 -4.03 33.16
C SER A 508 -22.26 -4.84 32.27
N HIS A 509 -21.71 -5.47 31.25
CA HIS A 509 -22.38 -6.49 30.45
C HIS A 509 -21.32 -7.35 29.73
N GLY A 510 -21.60 -8.62 29.47
CA GLY A 510 -20.63 -9.52 28.81
C GLY A 510 -20.99 -10.99 29.05
N GLN A 511 -19.98 -11.85 29.07
CA GLN A 511 -20.17 -13.25 29.31
C GLN A 511 -20.58 -13.53 30.79
N LEU A 512 -21.53 -14.43 30.99
CA LEU A 512 -22.03 -14.83 32.31
C LEU A 512 -20.93 -15.26 33.31
N ARG A 513 -19.84 -15.86 32.81
CA ARG A 513 -18.71 -16.30 33.63
C ARG A 513 -17.91 -15.18 34.27
N VAL A 514 -18.03 -13.95 33.72
CA VAL A 514 -17.24 -12.80 34.17
C VAL A 514 -17.80 -12.23 35.48
N SER A 515 -19.11 -12.23 35.64
CA SER A 515 -19.77 -11.78 36.90
C SER A 515 -21.12 -12.46 37.04
N SER A 516 -21.48 -12.84 38.28
CA SER A 516 -22.78 -13.42 38.62
C SER A 516 -23.95 -12.44 38.51
N THR A 517 -23.68 -11.18 38.30
CA THR A 517 -24.72 -10.14 38.10
C THR A 517 -25.02 -9.88 36.63
N ILE A 518 -24.32 -10.52 35.68
CA ILE A 518 -24.57 -10.39 34.26
C ILE A 518 -25.83 -11.17 33.91
N LEU A 519 -26.80 -10.48 33.31
CA LEU A 519 -28.09 -11.02 32.94
C LEU A 519 -28.03 -11.70 31.56
N ASP A 520 -28.74 -12.83 31.42
CA ASP A 520 -28.83 -13.57 30.20
C ASP A 520 -29.99 -13.11 29.29
N ARG A 521 -30.17 -13.79 28.15
CA ARG A 521 -31.22 -13.50 27.20
C ARG A 521 -32.62 -13.59 27.84
N PHE A 522 -32.88 -14.63 28.60
CA PHE A 522 -34.20 -14.86 29.18
C PHE A 522 -34.54 -13.80 30.24
N ASP A 523 -33.52 -13.33 30.98
CA ASP A 523 -33.65 -12.24 31.92
C ASP A 523 -34.05 -10.92 31.24
N LEU A 524 -33.40 -10.61 30.10
CA LEU A 524 -33.68 -9.40 29.35
C LEU A 524 -35.06 -9.45 28.64
N GLU A 525 -35.46 -10.62 28.14
CA GLU A 525 -36.81 -10.86 27.64
C GLU A 525 -37.86 -10.66 28.72
N SER A 526 -37.66 -11.29 29.88
CA SER A 526 -38.58 -11.19 31.05
C SER A 526 -38.69 -9.76 31.55
N TYR A 527 -37.65 -8.98 31.50
CA TYR A 527 -37.69 -7.56 31.88
C TYR A 527 -38.58 -6.75 30.89
N GLU A 528 -38.33 -6.84 29.57
CA GLU A 528 -39.08 -6.07 28.59
C GLU A 528 -40.57 -6.43 28.60
N ASP A 529 -40.90 -7.73 28.71
CA ASP A 529 -42.26 -8.21 28.72
C ASP A 529 -43.10 -7.65 29.88
N GLN A 530 -42.46 -7.35 31.02
CA GLN A 530 -43.08 -6.83 32.20
C GLN A 530 -42.95 -5.32 32.36
N ALA A 531 -41.83 -4.72 31.93
CA ALA A 531 -41.61 -3.27 32.08
C ALA A 531 -42.16 -2.44 30.90
N GLY A 532 -42.27 -3.09 29.69
CA GLY A 532 -42.63 -2.43 28.46
C GLY A 532 -41.45 -1.91 27.65
N THR A 533 -41.66 -1.61 26.39
CA THR A 533 -40.60 -1.35 25.40
C THR A 533 -39.84 -0.04 25.58
N ASN A 534 -40.36 0.90 26.41
CA ASN A 534 -39.77 2.26 26.53
C ASN A 534 -38.89 2.47 27.78
N ASP A 535 -38.68 1.47 28.59
CA ASP A 535 -37.95 1.63 29.87
C ASP A 535 -36.49 1.20 29.80
N TRP A 536 -35.90 0.93 28.62
CA TRP A 536 -34.53 0.48 28.48
C TRP A 536 -33.47 1.49 28.97
N GLN A 537 -33.67 2.80 28.84
CA GLN A 537 -32.74 3.79 29.43
C GLN A 537 -32.65 3.65 30.93
N PHE A 538 -33.81 3.46 31.60
CA PHE A 538 -33.87 3.30 33.03
C PHE A 538 -33.32 1.95 33.51
N PHE A 539 -33.50 0.90 32.70
CA PHE A 539 -32.81 -0.39 32.89
C PHE A 539 -31.31 -0.20 32.97
N TRP A 540 -30.71 0.40 31.95
CA TRP A 540 -29.26 0.57 31.88
C TRP A 540 -28.69 1.43 33.01
N LEU A 541 -29.40 2.49 33.43
CA LEU A 541 -29.02 3.32 34.54
C LEU A 541 -28.97 2.51 35.86
N ASN A 542 -30.04 1.77 36.19
CA ASN A 542 -30.09 0.95 37.41
C ASN A 542 -29.13 -0.22 37.34
N TYR A 543 -28.98 -0.82 36.19
CA TYR A 543 -28.06 -1.92 35.97
C TYR A 543 -26.59 -1.45 36.19
N ALA A 544 -26.23 -0.26 35.71
CA ALA A 544 -24.94 0.36 36.02
C ALA A 544 -24.71 0.60 37.50
N LEU A 545 -25.74 1.08 38.24
CA LEU A 545 -25.68 1.24 39.71
C LEU A 545 -25.42 -0.09 40.41
N LEU A 546 -26.11 -1.16 40.02
CA LEU A 546 -25.89 -2.49 40.55
C LEU A 546 -24.45 -2.98 40.33
N GLN A 547 -23.94 -2.85 39.10
CA GLN A 547 -22.58 -3.27 38.77
C GLN A 547 -21.53 -2.49 39.57
N LEU A 548 -21.69 -1.16 39.69
CA LEU A 548 -20.81 -0.32 40.50
C LEU A 548 -20.79 -0.78 41.98
N CYS A 549 -21.95 -0.93 42.61
CA CYS A 549 -22.04 -1.35 44.00
C CYS A 549 -21.63 -2.80 44.23
N TYR A 550 -21.86 -3.68 43.26
CA TYR A 550 -21.47 -5.08 43.38
C TYR A 550 -19.95 -5.25 43.35
N HIS A 551 -19.27 -4.61 42.39
CA HIS A 551 -17.83 -4.74 42.19
C HIS A 551 -16.97 -3.85 43.10
N LEU A 552 -17.49 -2.69 43.52
CA LEU A 552 -16.78 -1.74 44.40
C LEU A 552 -17.45 -1.70 45.78
N THR A 553 -17.02 -2.64 46.65
CA THR A 553 -17.64 -2.86 47.98
C THR A 553 -17.68 -1.61 48.85
N GLU A 554 -16.72 -0.71 48.68
CA GLU A 554 -16.61 0.54 49.42
C GLU A 554 -17.75 1.54 49.11
N LEU A 555 -18.39 1.41 47.96
CA LEU A 555 -19.51 2.26 47.58
C LEU A 555 -20.80 1.92 48.34
N ARG A 556 -20.94 0.69 48.84
CA ARG A 556 -22.12 0.19 49.55
C ARG A 556 -22.40 0.93 50.87
N SER A 557 -21.38 1.56 51.43
CA SER A 557 -21.48 2.33 52.66
C SER A 557 -21.93 3.80 52.46
N LEU A 558 -22.12 4.25 51.23
CA LEU A 558 -22.52 5.61 50.93
C LEU A 558 -23.96 5.88 51.42
N PRO A 559 -24.18 6.93 52.21
CA PRO A 559 -25.52 7.27 52.68
C PRO A 559 -26.37 7.82 51.50
N GLY A 560 -27.58 7.34 51.35
CA GLY A 560 -28.52 7.79 50.30
C GLY A 560 -28.68 6.80 49.13
N LEU A 561 -28.01 5.65 49.16
CA LEU A 561 -28.27 4.56 48.24
C LEU A 561 -29.54 3.79 48.58
N ASP A 562 -30.20 3.20 47.60
CA ASP A 562 -31.33 2.31 47.79
C ASP A 562 -30.95 1.09 48.65
N GLU A 563 -31.73 0.81 49.74
CA GLU A 563 -31.44 -0.29 50.68
C GLU A 563 -31.44 -1.67 49.97
N LYS A 564 -32.34 -1.87 48.99
CA LYS A 564 -32.39 -3.12 48.21
C LYS A 564 -31.17 -3.26 47.26
N LEU A 565 -30.71 -2.14 46.68
CA LEU A 565 -29.47 -2.15 45.91
C LEU A 565 -28.29 -2.62 46.76
N VAL A 566 -28.17 -2.04 47.97
CA VAL A 566 -27.09 -2.43 48.87
C VAL A 566 -27.23 -3.90 49.32
N ALA A 567 -28.46 -4.36 49.60
CA ALA A 567 -28.71 -5.74 49.99
C ALA A 567 -28.36 -6.73 48.86
N LEU A 568 -28.77 -6.45 47.63
CA LEU A 568 -28.41 -7.26 46.45
C LEU A 568 -26.88 -7.27 46.21
N SER A 569 -26.25 -6.13 46.34
CA SER A 569 -24.79 -6.00 46.11
C SER A 569 -23.97 -6.70 47.17
N ASN A 570 -24.52 -6.98 48.35
CA ASN A 570 -23.85 -7.72 49.41
C ASN A 570 -23.95 -9.25 49.24
N GLN A 571 -24.77 -9.75 48.34
CA GLN A 571 -24.86 -11.17 48.07
C GLN A 571 -23.65 -11.61 47.19
N GLU A 572 -23.05 -12.72 47.49
CA GLU A 572 -21.94 -13.25 46.67
C GLU A 572 -22.40 -13.67 45.28
N LYS A 573 -23.60 -14.24 45.17
CA LYS A 573 -24.25 -14.66 43.92
C LYS A 573 -25.73 -14.31 44.00
N PRO A 574 -26.13 -13.07 43.71
CA PRO A 574 -27.55 -12.69 43.66
C PRO A 574 -28.30 -13.48 42.58
N ALA A 575 -29.49 -13.95 42.89
CA ALA A 575 -30.33 -14.63 41.91
C ALA A 575 -30.79 -13.64 40.86
N HIS A 576 -30.74 -14.02 39.58
CA HIS A 576 -31.17 -13.17 38.47
C HIS A 576 -32.63 -12.72 38.63
N SER A 577 -33.52 -13.59 39.18
CA SER A 577 -34.90 -13.25 39.49
C SER A 577 -35.02 -12.06 40.50
N ASP A 578 -34.11 -11.99 41.45
CA ASP A 578 -34.11 -10.92 42.44
C ASP A 578 -33.63 -9.62 41.84
N ILE A 579 -32.62 -9.71 40.93
CA ILE A 579 -32.15 -8.55 40.16
C ILE A 579 -33.28 -8.02 39.28
N ILE A 580 -33.94 -8.88 38.52
CA ILE A 580 -35.05 -8.47 37.62
C ILE A 580 -36.22 -7.89 38.46
N THR A 581 -36.58 -8.49 39.56
CA THR A 581 -37.62 -7.98 40.45
C THR A 581 -37.30 -6.58 40.96
N TRP A 582 -36.05 -6.38 41.37
CA TRP A 582 -35.58 -5.04 41.81
C TRP A 582 -35.61 -4.01 40.66
N LEU A 583 -35.14 -4.37 39.45
CA LEU A 583 -35.17 -3.51 38.27
C LEU A 583 -36.60 -3.12 37.92
N LEU A 584 -37.58 -4.05 37.96
CA LEU A 584 -38.98 -3.84 37.68
C LEU A 584 -39.66 -2.93 38.72
N GLU A 585 -39.36 -3.15 40.03
CA GLU A 585 -39.86 -2.27 41.10
C GLU A 585 -39.38 -0.81 40.92
N ARG A 586 -38.18 -0.63 40.44
CA ARG A 586 -37.60 0.69 40.16
C ARG A 586 -38.24 1.32 38.93
N SER A 587 -38.40 0.55 37.84
CA SER A 587 -39.06 1.00 36.59
C SER A 587 -40.49 1.43 36.79
N ASN A 588 -41.23 0.70 37.60
CA ASN A 588 -42.65 0.97 37.84
C ASN A 588 -42.92 2.13 38.83
N SER A 589 -41.87 2.72 39.43
CA SER A 589 -41.98 3.82 40.38
C SER A 589 -41.53 5.15 39.77
N PRO A 590 -42.41 6.11 39.50
CA PRO A 590 -42.05 7.43 38.95
C PRO A 590 -41.06 8.22 39.84
N GLN A 591 -41.10 7.99 41.16
CA GLN A 591 -40.20 8.67 42.10
C GLN A 591 -38.78 8.10 42.11
N LYS A 592 -38.60 6.86 41.70
CA LYS A 592 -37.30 6.19 41.66
C LYS A 592 -36.44 6.55 40.44
N LYS A 593 -37.03 7.09 39.38
CA LYS A 593 -36.25 7.54 38.20
C LYS A 593 -35.28 8.69 38.55
N PRO A 594 -35.70 9.82 39.15
CA PRO A 594 -34.78 10.85 39.60
C PRO A 594 -33.84 10.38 40.67
N GLN A 595 -34.29 9.51 41.61
CA GLN A 595 -33.45 8.93 42.66
C GLN A 595 -32.26 8.15 42.09
N ALA A 596 -32.45 7.32 41.07
CA ALA A 596 -31.39 6.57 40.45
C ALA A 596 -30.28 7.48 39.82
N ALA A 597 -30.69 8.58 39.23
CA ALA A 597 -29.74 9.58 38.71
C ALA A 597 -28.97 10.29 39.81
N ASP A 598 -29.63 10.56 40.95
CA ASP A 598 -28.99 11.18 42.14
C ASP A 598 -27.99 10.20 42.81
N GLU A 599 -28.33 8.93 42.87
CA GLU A 599 -27.45 7.85 43.35
C GLU A 599 -26.19 7.74 42.51
N LEU A 600 -26.33 7.79 41.20
CA LEU A 600 -25.17 7.74 40.30
C LEU A 600 -24.27 8.98 40.46
N ARG A 601 -24.85 10.18 40.64
CA ARG A 601 -24.10 11.40 40.92
C ARG A 601 -23.41 11.35 42.28
N LEU A 602 -24.05 10.73 43.27
CA LEU A 602 -23.45 10.49 44.61
C LEU A 602 -22.21 9.63 44.50
N ILE A 603 -22.30 8.52 43.72
CA ILE A 603 -21.15 7.63 43.48
C ILE A 603 -20.04 8.39 42.75
N ASP A 604 -20.37 9.14 41.69
CA ASP A 604 -19.37 9.92 40.91
C ASP A 604 -18.62 10.92 41.81
N ARG A 605 -19.29 11.60 42.73
CA ARG A 605 -18.66 12.50 43.70
C ARG A 605 -17.76 11.76 44.68
N ALA A 606 -18.21 10.62 45.20
CA ALA A 606 -17.42 9.81 46.15
C ALA A 606 -16.13 9.29 45.46
N LEU A 607 -16.19 8.92 44.20
CA LEU A 607 -15.02 8.54 43.40
C LEU A 607 -14.10 9.74 43.18
N GLN A 608 -14.66 10.94 42.90
CA GLN A 608 -13.88 12.16 42.72
C GLN A 608 -13.10 12.54 43.98
N GLU A 609 -13.70 12.41 45.17
CA GLU A 609 -13.03 12.68 46.47
C GLU A 609 -11.84 11.75 46.70
N LYS A 610 -11.89 10.54 46.19
CA LYS A 610 -10.82 9.54 46.27
C LYS A 610 -9.84 9.56 45.07
N ASN A 611 -10.03 10.46 44.13
CA ASN A 611 -9.28 10.52 42.87
C ASN A 611 -9.26 9.17 42.13
N GLN A 612 -10.39 8.48 42.07
CA GLN A 612 -10.60 7.18 41.46
C GLN A 612 -11.46 7.34 40.20
N ILE A 613 -11.16 6.57 39.18
CA ILE A 613 -11.95 6.49 37.91
C ILE A 613 -12.47 5.07 37.79
N VAL A 614 -13.68 4.93 37.28
CA VAL A 614 -14.28 3.62 36.99
C VAL A 614 -14.59 3.54 35.52
N TRP A 615 -14.06 2.52 34.86
CA TRP A 615 -14.52 2.14 33.52
C TRP A 615 -15.60 1.08 33.64
N LEU A 616 -16.80 1.41 33.15
CA LEU A 616 -17.89 0.47 32.99
C LEU A 616 -17.78 -0.17 31.58
N LEU A 617 -17.45 -1.46 31.56
CA LEU A 617 -17.17 -2.20 30.31
C LEU A 617 -18.41 -3.00 29.87
N TYR A 618 -18.82 -2.81 28.63
CA TYR A 618 -19.96 -3.48 28.01
C TYR A 618 -19.50 -4.25 26.78
N ASP A 619 -19.59 -5.58 26.78
CA ASP A 619 -19.30 -6.44 25.64
C ASP A 619 -20.47 -7.40 25.40
N GLU A 620 -20.44 -8.15 24.28
CA GLU A 620 -21.44 -9.13 23.89
C GLU A 620 -22.88 -8.61 23.91
N LEU A 621 -23.05 -7.34 23.61
CA LEU A 621 -24.38 -6.68 23.57
C LEU A 621 -25.30 -7.22 22.47
N ASP A 622 -24.78 -8.05 21.55
CA ASP A 622 -25.53 -8.78 20.54
C ASP A 622 -25.92 -10.19 20.97
N ALA A 623 -25.14 -10.82 21.84
CA ALA A 623 -25.33 -12.20 22.27
C ALA A 623 -26.48 -12.34 23.28
N GLY A 624 -26.80 -11.29 24.06
CA GLY A 624 -27.91 -11.25 25.00
C GLY A 624 -29.31 -11.20 24.36
N PHE A 625 -29.41 -11.28 23.03
CA PHE A 625 -30.67 -11.24 22.30
C PHE A 625 -30.71 -12.41 21.29
N GLY A 626 -31.89 -12.95 21.02
CA GLY A 626 -32.07 -14.04 20.08
C GLY A 626 -31.89 -13.64 18.62
N SER A 627 -32.39 -14.51 17.72
CA SER A 627 -32.21 -14.34 16.26
C SER A 627 -33.52 -14.14 15.50
N SER A 628 -34.65 -13.97 16.19
CA SER A 628 -35.92 -13.65 15.57
C SER A 628 -36.00 -12.16 15.17
N PRO A 629 -36.90 -11.75 14.24
CA PRO A 629 -37.10 -10.34 13.93
C PRO A 629 -37.45 -9.48 15.15
N GLU A 630 -38.18 -10.06 16.10
CA GLU A 630 -38.53 -9.40 17.38
C GLU A 630 -37.33 -9.23 18.28
N ASP A 631 -36.46 -10.21 18.36
CA ASP A 631 -35.18 -10.13 19.08
C ASP A 631 -34.28 -9.04 18.51
N TYR A 632 -34.21 -8.91 17.19
CA TYR A 632 -33.47 -7.83 16.55
C TYR A 632 -34.06 -6.45 16.88
N ALA A 633 -35.38 -6.33 16.91
CA ALA A 633 -36.05 -5.08 17.32
C ALA A 633 -35.81 -4.76 18.79
N ARG A 634 -35.86 -5.76 19.70
CA ARG A 634 -35.55 -5.63 21.12
C ARG A 634 -34.10 -5.18 21.31
N ARG A 635 -33.16 -5.87 20.67
CA ARG A 635 -31.75 -5.50 20.69
C ARG A 635 -31.54 -4.07 20.27
N ARG A 636 -32.12 -3.65 19.17
CA ARG A 636 -32.03 -2.29 18.68
C ARG A 636 -32.54 -1.27 19.69
N ARG A 637 -33.75 -1.46 20.23
CA ARG A 637 -34.32 -0.57 21.25
C ARG A 637 -33.42 -0.45 22.48
N SER A 638 -32.96 -1.58 23.00
CA SER A 638 -32.11 -1.63 24.18
C SER A 638 -30.78 -0.92 23.97
N LEU A 639 -30.11 -1.14 22.83
CA LEU A 639 -28.80 -0.53 22.54
C LEU A 639 -28.90 0.96 22.20
N GLU A 640 -29.92 1.37 21.45
CA GLU A 640 -30.21 2.80 21.22
C GLU A 640 -30.45 3.53 22.54
N ALA A 641 -31.16 2.90 23.50
CA ALA A 641 -31.40 3.45 24.82
C ALA A 641 -30.12 3.55 25.65
N LEU A 642 -29.24 2.54 25.62
CA LEU A 642 -27.93 2.58 26.28
C LEU A 642 -27.07 3.74 25.78
N LEU A 643 -26.96 3.85 24.46
CA LEU A 643 -26.14 4.88 23.82
C LEU A 643 -26.70 6.28 24.06
N SER A 644 -28.01 6.46 23.92
CA SER A 644 -28.69 7.75 24.20
C SER A 644 -28.53 8.17 25.66
N TRP A 645 -28.71 7.25 26.60
CA TRP A 645 -28.53 7.51 28.02
C TRP A 645 -27.13 8.02 28.35
N TRP A 646 -26.09 7.38 27.81
CA TRP A 646 -24.70 7.81 28.03
C TRP A 646 -24.43 9.20 27.43
N LEU A 647 -24.99 9.55 26.27
CA LEU A 647 -24.84 10.88 25.68
C LEU A 647 -25.58 11.95 26.51
N GLU A 648 -26.77 11.66 27.02
CA GLU A 648 -27.61 12.61 27.73
C GLU A 648 -27.16 12.82 29.19
N SER A 649 -26.85 11.74 29.87
CA SER A 649 -26.58 11.72 31.32
C SER A 649 -25.10 11.52 31.64
N GLY A 650 -24.42 10.64 30.90
CA GLY A 650 -23.01 10.27 31.14
C GLY A 650 -22.02 11.40 30.89
N THR A 651 -22.39 12.40 30.05
CA THR A 651 -21.54 13.57 29.81
C THR A 651 -21.32 14.43 31.07
N ASN A 652 -22.21 14.30 32.04
CA ASN A 652 -22.12 15.04 33.33
C ASN A 652 -21.32 14.27 34.40
N LEU A 653 -20.98 13.01 34.16
CA LEU A 653 -20.14 12.19 35.04
C LEU A 653 -18.66 12.43 34.74
N LYS A 654 -17.82 12.53 35.76
CA LYS A 654 -16.39 12.82 35.60
C LYS A 654 -15.52 11.60 35.87
N GLN A 655 -15.98 10.74 36.78
CA GLN A 655 -15.23 9.58 37.25
C GLN A 655 -15.75 8.24 36.71
N ILE A 656 -16.95 8.20 36.16
CA ILE A 656 -17.56 7.01 35.61
C ILE A 656 -17.56 7.13 34.08
N VAL A 657 -16.84 6.26 33.42
CA VAL A 657 -16.59 6.29 31.99
C VAL A 657 -17.07 4.98 31.32
N PRO A 658 -17.96 5.01 30.35
CA PRO A 658 -18.33 3.80 29.63
C PRO A 658 -17.23 3.38 28.62
N LYS A 659 -17.07 2.07 28.46
CA LYS A 659 -16.31 1.43 27.38
C LYS A 659 -17.22 0.40 26.72
N ILE A 660 -17.88 0.79 25.64
CA ILE A 660 -18.93 0.02 24.98
C ILE A 660 -18.33 -0.62 23.73
N PHE A 661 -18.19 -1.94 23.74
CA PHE A 661 -17.70 -2.72 22.61
C PHE A 661 -18.88 -3.14 21.73
N LEU A 662 -18.90 -2.63 20.49
CA LEU A 662 -20.02 -2.85 19.60
C LEU A 662 -19.53 -3.31 18.22
N ARG A 663 -20.28 -4.20 17.59
CA ARG A 663 -20.03 -4.63 16.20
C ARG A 663 -20.40 -3.50 15.24
N GLU A 664 -19.58 -3.35 14.18
CA GLU A 664 -19.78 -2.29 13.18
C GLU A 664 -21.09 -2.48 12.37
N ASP A 665 -21.45 -3.72 12.07
CA ASP A 665 -22.71 -4.03 11.38
C ASP A 665 -23.95 -3.66 12.21
N ILE A 666 -23.91 -3.81 13.54
CA ILE A 666 -24.97 -3.38 14.45
C ILE A 666 -25.01 -1.86 14.54
N TRP A 667 -23.84 -1.21 14.64
CA TRP A 667 -23.74 0.25 14.68
C TRP A 667 -24.36 0.90 13.43
N LYS A 668 -24.13 0.36 12.25
CA LYS A 668 -24.72 0.87 10.99
C LYS A 668 -26.25 0.78 10.91
N GLN A 669 -26.87 -0.09 11.69
CA GLN A 669 -28.33 -0.23 11.75
C GLN A 669 -29.00 0.84 12.61
N PHE A 670 -28.25 1.59 13.41
CA PHE A 670 -28.81 2.62 14.27
C PHE A 670 -29.06 3.92 13.51
N ASN A 671 -30.26 4.47 13.75
CA ASN A 671 -30.69 5.72 13.15
C ASN A 671 -31.32 6.61 14.23
N PHE A 672 -30.53 7.01 15.22
CA PHE A 672 -30.98 7.95 16.23
C PHE A 672 -30.33 9.34 16.05
N THR A 673 -31.04 10.37 16.51
CA THR A 673 -30.77 11.79 16.21
C THR A 673 -29.36 12.26 16.62
N ASN A 674 -28.70 11.56 17.53
CA ASN A 674 -27.45 11.99 18.17
C ASN A 674 -26.23 11.13 17.78
N THR A 675 -26.32 10.30 16.74
CA THR A 675 -25.17 9.45 16.29
C THR A 675 -23.91 10.27 16.00
N GLY A 676 -24.04 11.50 15.48
CA GLY A 676 -22.93 12.40 15.22
C GLY A 676 -22.10 12.77 16.47
N HIS A 677 -22.69 12.74 17.67
CA HIS A 677 -21.98 13.03 18.92
C HIS A 677 -20.98 11.94 19.32
N TYR A 678 -21.10 10.73 18.75
CA TYR A 678 -20.14 9.67 18.95
C TYR A 678 -18.90 9.79 18.04
N SER A 679 -18.90 10.64 17.01
CA SER A 679 -17.75 10.78 16.09
C SER A 679 -16.42 11.09 16.80
N GLY A 680 -16.48 11.96 17.82
CA GLY A 680 -15.32 12.29 18.67
C GLY A 680 -15.08 11.35 19.86
N ARG A 681 -15.97 10.38 20.11
CA ARG A 681 -15.96 9.47 21.27
C ARG A 681 -15.89 8.00 20.84
N SER A 682 -15.72 7.73 19.55
CA SER A 682 -15.65 6.38 19.03
C SER A 682 -14.27 6.08 18.46
N LEU A 683 -13.92 4.81 18.56
CA LEU A 683 -12.74 4.20 17.98
C LEU A 683 -13.17 3.00 17.16
N GLU A 684 -12.72 2.91 15.93
CA GLU A 684 -12.87 1.71 15.11
C GLU A 684 -11.60 0.88 15.18
N LEU A 685 -11.69 -0.31 15.80
CA LEU A 685 -10.56 -1.23 15.89
C LEU A 685 -10.26 -1.82 14.50
N ARG A 686 -9.11 -1.44 13.96
CA ARG A 686 -8.57 -1.97 12.72
C ARG A 686 -7.24 -2.63 12.98
N TRP A 687 -6.88 -3.58 12.15
CA TRP A 687 -5.59 -4.24 12.15
C TRP A 687 -4.77 -3.73 10.98
N GLU A 688 -3.78 -2.94 11.29
CA GLU A 688 -2.80 -2.51 10.32
C GLU A 688 -1.82 -3.67 10.02
N GLU A 689 -1.13 -3.56 8.92
CA GLU A 689 -0.21 -4.64 8.49
C GLU A 689 0.84 -4.96 9.54
N ALA A 690 1.42 -3.96 10.19
CA ALA A 690 2.40 -4.13 11.24
C ALA A 690 1.86 -4.93 12.44
N ASP A 691 0.60 -4.67 12.83
CA ASP A 691 -0.04 -5.36 13.96
C ASP A 691 -0.25 -6.84 13.67
N LEU A 692 -0.60 -7.18 12.41
CA LEU A 692 -0.75 -8.57 11.97
C LEU A 692 0.58 -9.31 12.08
N TRP A 693 1.67 -8.70 11.63
CA TRP A 693 2.99 -9.34 11.68
C TRP A 693 3.55 -9.43 13.08
N ARG A 694 3.30 -8.44 13.94
CA ARG A 694 3.60 -8.51 15.38
C ARG A 694 2.87 -9.66 16.04
N LEU A 695 1.57 -9.85 15.73
CA LEU A 695 0.78 -10.97 16.26
C LEU A 695 1.38 -12.33 15.86
N VAL A 696 1.74 -12.50 14.59
CA VAL A 696 2.38 -13.72 14.08
C VAL A 696 3.70 -13.99 14.80
N LEU A 697 4.59 -12.98 14.84
CA LEU A 697 5.89 -13.11 15.47
C LEU A 697 5.77 -13.35 16.98
N ARG A 698 4.82 -12.71 17.67
CA ARG A 698 4.56 -12.93 19.10
C ARG A 698 4.25 -14.40 19.39
N GLN A 699 3.31 -15.01 18.65
CA GLN A 699 2.95 -16.40 18.85
C GLN A 699 4.09 -17.36 18.43
N ALA A 700 4.75 -17.06 17.30
CA ALA A 700 5.86 -17.89 16.81
C ALA A 700 7.06 -17.89 17.75
N LEU A 701 7.48 -16.73 18.24
CA LEU A 701 8.63 -16.57 19.16
C LEU A 701 8.36 -17.17 20.54
N LYS A 702 7.13 -17.01 21.06
CA LYS A 702 6.74 -17.64 22.34
C LYS A 702 6.71 -19.16 22.26
N SER A 703 6.27 -19.71 21.13
CA SER A 703 6.17 -21.16 20.96
C SER A 703 7.47 -21.82 20.53
N SER A 704 8.39 -21.09 19.86
CA SER A 704 9.64 -21.64 19.33
C SER A 704 10.88 -20.85 19.76
N PRO A 705 11.56 -21.26 20.84
CA PRO A 705 12.86 -20.71 21.22
C PRO A 705 13.92 -20.87 20.10
N SER A 706 13.83 -21.95 19.33
CA SER A 706 14.74 -22.21 18.19
C SER A 706 14.56 -21.19 17.07
N LEU A 707 13.34 -20.71 16.83
CA LEU A 707 13.09 -19.60 15.90
C LEU A 707 13.70 -18.29 16.42
N SER A 708 13.53 -17.96 17.70
CA SER A 708 14.16 -16.80 18.33
C SER A 708 15.68 -16.79 18.16
N GLN A 709 16.33 -17.91 18.42
CA GLN A 709 17.77 -18.07 18.17
C GLN A 709 18.15 -17.83 16.71
N SER A 710 17.35 -18.38 15.78
CA SER A 710 17.58 -18.21 14.35
C SER A 710 17.41 -16.78 13.84
N LEU A 711 16.72 -15.93 14.60
CA LEU A 711 16.55 -14.51 14.36
C LEU A 711 17.54 -13.64 15.19
N GLY A 712 18.67 -14.24 15.63
CA GLY A 712 19.71 -13.50 16.36
C GLY A 712 19.34 -13.16 17.79
N GLY A 713 18.49 -13.97 18.45
CA GLY A 713 18.01 -13.72 19.81
C GLY A 713 16.90 -12.65 19.88
N PHE A 714 16.13 -12.51 18.84
CA PHE A 714 15.00 -11.61 18.76
C PHE A 714 13.94 -11.96 19.80
N THR A 715 13.51 -10.97 20.59
CA THR A 715 12.59 -11.18 21.71
C THR A 715 11.24 -10.49 21.49
N VAL A 716 10.22 -10.97 22.20
CA VAL A 716 8.84 -10.47 22.11
C VAL A 716 8.73 -8.99 22.55
N GLU A 717 9.55 -8.56 23.49
CA GLU A 717 9.56 -7.20 24.05
C GLU A 717 9.97 -6.14 23.02
N ARG A 718 10.71 -6.54 21.98
CA ARG A 718 11.14 -5.65 20.89
C ARG A 718 10.10 -5.48 19.79
N LEU A 719 9.05 -6.28 19.75
CA LEU A 719 8.07 -6.29 18.65
C LEU A 719 7.35 -4.94 18.48
N ASP A 720 7.03 -4.27 19.58
CA ASP A 720 6.21 -3.04 19.52
C ASP A 720 6.98 -1.82 19.01
N ILE A 721 8.33 -1.86 19.02
CA ILE A 721 9.19 -0.75 18.56
C ILE A 721 9.76 -0.96 17.15
N ILE A 722 9.53 -2.12 16.55
CA ILE A 722 10.12 -2.47 15.24
C ILE A 722 9.28 -1.91 14.10
N VAL A 723 9.98 -1.37 13.10
CA VAL A 723 9.36 -0.86 11.87
C VAL A 723 8.85 -2.00 10.99
N LEU A 724 7.84 -1.71 10.17
CA LEU A 724 7.15 -2.70 9.33
C LEU A 724 8.10 -3.52 8.46
N GLU A 725 9.10 -2.89 7.86
CA GLU A 725 10.05 -3.57 6.99
C GLU A 725 10.88 -4.63 7.74
N GLN A 726 11.35 -4.31 8.94
CA GLN A 726 12.06 -5.30 9.77
C GLN A 726 11.14 -6.43 10.25
N LEU A 727 9.85 -6.15 10.49
CA LEU A 727 8.86 -7.18 10.79
C LEU A 727 8.70 -8.15 9.62
N ARG A 728 8.58 -7.64 8.38
CA ARG A 728 8.51 -8.45 7.16
C ARG A 728 9.74 -9.35 7.01
N GLN A 729 10.94 -8.79 7.17
CA GLN A 729 12.20 -9.54 7.11
C GLN A 729 12.28 -10.63 8.20
N SER A 730 11.81 -10.34 9.41
CA SER A 730 11.77 -11.31 10.52
C SER A 730 10.83 -12.49 10.25
N LEU A 731 9.88 -12.34 9.33
CA LEU A 731 8.98 -13.42 8.92
C LEU A 731 9.57 -14.33 7.83
N TYR A 732 10.61 -13.92 7.10
CA TYR A 732 11.18 -14.73 6.02
C TYR A 732 11.66 -16.12 6.46
N PRO A 733 12.32 -16.30 7.61
CA PRO A 733 12.67 -17.64 8.11
C PRO A 733 11.45 -18.50 8.44
N LEU A 734 10.30 -17.90 8.70
CA LEU A 734 9.07 -18.64 8.98
C LEU A 734 8.42 -19.18 7.70
N TRP A 735 8.23 -18.33 6.66
CA TRP A 735 7.43 -18.69 5.46
C TRP A 735 8.05 -18.33 4.12
N GLY A 736 9.29 -17.90 4.10
CA GLY A 736 9.98 -17.45 2.90
C GLY A 736 9.58 -16.04 2.48
N GLU A 737 10.43 -15.42 1.69
CA GLU A 737 10.18 -14.07 1.17
C GLU A 737 9.03 -14.07 0.16
N ARG A 738 9.03 -15.05 -0.76
CA ARG A 738 8.08 -15.15 -1.87
C ARG A 738 7.34 -16.48 -1.89
N MET A 739 6.20 -16.49 -2.55
CA MET A 739 5.34 -17.67 -2.73
C MET A 739 5.89 -18.69 -3.76
N GLY A 740 7.15 -18.62 -4.09
CA GLY A 740 7.86 -19.52 -5.01
C GLY A 740 9.04 -18.82 -5.69
N SER A 741 9.72 -19.51 -6.61
CA SER A 741 10.83 -18.95 -7.37
C SER A 741 10.40 -17.93 -8.43
N GLY A 742 11.26 -16.97 -8.76
CA GLY A 742 11.02 -15.92 -9.75
C GLY A 742 10.05 -14.84 -9.28
N ASN A 743 9.38 -14.17 -10.21
CA ASN A 743 8.47 -13.03 -9.96
C ASN A 743 7.15 -13.42 -9.26
N LYS A 744 7.20 -14.27 -8.26
CA LYS A 744 6.03 -14.61 -7.43
C LYS A 744 5.79 -13.51 -6.38
N ALA A 745 4.52 -13.39 -5.97
CA ALA A 745 4.14 -12.43 -4.94
C ALA A 745 4.93 -12.62 -3.64
N TYR A 746 5.26 -11.55 -2.96
CA TYR A 746 5.76 -11.60 -1.59
C TYR A 746 4.79 -12.37 -0.69
N THR A 747 5.31 -13.22 0.18
CA THR A 747 4.48 -14.08 1.05
C THR A 747 3.58 -13.24 1.95
N TYR A 748 4.08 -12.16 2.54
CA TYR A 748 3.29 -11.27 3.38
C TYR A 748 2.12 -10.61 2.60
N ASN A 749 2.33 -10.19 1.34
CA ASN A 749 1.26 -9.64 0.49
C ASN A 749 0.24 -10.72 0.11
N TRP A 750 0.72 -11.92 -0.23
CA TRP A 750 -0.15 -13.04 -0.52
C TRP A 750 -1.05 -13.38 0.66
N VAL A 751 -0.50 -13.44 1.87
CA VAL A 751 -1.24 -13.72 3.11
C VAL A 751 -2.25 -12.60 3.37
N ARG A 752 -1.80 -11.34 3.39
CA ARG A 752 -2.65 -10.17 3.68
C ARG A 752 -3.87 -10.10 2.77
N THR A 753 -3.67 -10.23 1.46
CA THR A 753 -4.77 -10.15 0.49
C THR A 753 -5.79 -11.27 0.63
N ARG A 754 -5.41 -12.40 1.20
CA ARG A 754 -6.30 -13.55 1.37
C ARG A 754 -7.04 -13.59 2.70
N ILE A 755 -6.56 -12.88 3.69
CA ILE A 755 -7.27 -12.71 4.97
C ILE A 755 -8.09 -11.43 5.03
N ALA A 756 -8.07 -10.59 3.99
CA ALA A 756 -8.82 -9.35 3.90
C ALA A 756 -10.17 -9.55 3.18
N ASP A 757 -11.19 -8.84 3.64
CA ASP A 757 -12.49 -8.75 2.96
C ASP A 757 -12.48 -7.69 1.85
N GLY A 758 -13.64 -7.50 1.17
CA GLY A 758 -13.79 -6.49 0.12
C GLY A 758 -13.70 -5.04 0.60
N GLN A 759 -13.81 -4.80 1.89
CA GLN A 759 -13.61 -3.50 2.54
C GLN A 759 -12.17 -3.30 3.02
N LYS A 760 -11.25 -4.26 2.69
CA LYS A 760 -9.85 -4.32 3.12
C LYS A 760 -9.66 -4.53 4.64
N ASN A 761 -10.68 -4.97 5.37
CA ASN A 761 -10.52 -5.36 6.76
C ASN A 761 -9.81 -6.71 6.85
N CYS A 762 -8.71 -6.75 7.58
CA CYS A 762 -7.98 -7.98 7.85
C CYS A 762 -8.48 -8.65 9.14
N PHE A 763 -8.58 -9.97 9.11
CA PHE A 763 -9.07 -10.74 10.24
C PHE A 763 -7.94 -11.51 10.92
N PRO A 764 -7.49 -11.08 12.13
CA PRO A 764 -6.39 -11.73 12.87
C PRO A 764 -6.64 -13.22 13.10
N ARG A 765 -7.89 -13.61 13.41
CA ARG A 765 -8.27 -15.00 13.62
C ARG A 765 -8.05 -15.84 12.35
N SER A 766 -8.46 -15.33 11.19
CA SER A 766 -8.22 -16.01 9.90
C SER A 766 -6.73 -16.16 9.60
N LEU A 767 -5.92 -15.15 9.97
CA LEU A 767 -4.46 -15.22 9.86
C LEU A 767 -3.86 -16.34 10.71
N ILE A 768 -4.21 -16.36 11.98
CA ILE A 768 -3.68 -17.37 12.89
C ILE A 768 -4.16 -18.79 12.51
N LEU A 769 -5.42 -18.92 12.08
CA LEU A 769 -5.95 -20.20 11.57
C LEU A 769 -5.17 -20.66 10.32
N LEU A 770 -4.86 -19.73 9.39
CA LEU A 770 -4.05 -20.05 8.22
C LEU A 770 -2.70 -20.66 8.63
N LEU A 771 -2.04 -20.06 9.61
CA LEU A 771 -0.75 -20.54 10.09
C LEU A 771 -0.85 -21.83 10.89
N GLU A 772 -1.87 -21.99 11.71
CA GLU A 772 -2.15 -23.22 12.45
C GLU A 772 -2.34 -24.39 11.50
N GLU A 773 -3.18 -24.24 10.48
CA GLU A 773 -3.41 -25.25 9.46
C GLU A 773 -2.16 -25.48 8.58
N ALA A 774 -1.43 -24.42 8.23
CA ALA A 774 -0.20 -24.55 7.47
C ALA A 774 0.88 -25.34 8.24
N VAL A 775 1.01 -25.15 9.55
CA VAL A 775 1.91 -25.96 10.41
C VAL A 775 1.50 -27.42 10.39
N LYS A 776 0.20 -27.72 10.52
CA LYS A 776 -0.31 -29.10 10.47
C LYS A 776 0.01 -29.77 9.12
N ILE A 777 -0.25 -29.06 8.02
CA ILE A 777 0.01 -29.56 6.66
C ILE A 777 1.51 -29.73 6.44
N GLU A 778 2.33 -28.77 6.87
CA GLU A 778 3.79 -28.86 6.69
C GLU A 778 4.40 -30.06 7.44
N LYS A 779 3.90 -30.36 8.65
CA LYS A 779 4.31 -31.55 9.40
C LYS A 779 3.97 -32.86 8.69
N GLY A 780 2.94 -32.87 7.84
CA GLY A 780 2.53 -34.00 7.03
C GLY A 780 3.34 -34.23 5.75
N PHE A 781 4.13 -33.25 5.31
CA PHE A 781 4.95 -33.39 4.11
C PHE A 781 6.23 -34.18 4.39
N SER A 782 6.65 -35.01 3.41
CA SER A 782 7.93 -35.70 3.48
C SER A 782 9.12 -34.74 3.37
N THR A 783 10.26 -35.16 3.92
CA THR A 783 11.42 -34.31 4.28
C THR A 783 12.32 -33.85 3.12
N GLU A 784 11.94 -34.03 1.87
CA GLU A 784 12.83 -33.82 0.70
C GLU A 784 13.04 -32.39 0.26
N TYR A 785 12.55 -31.35 0.96
CA TYR A 785 12.55 -29.98 0.43
C TYR A 785 13.14 -28.94 1.36
N SER A 786 13.75 -27.92 0.74
CA SER A 786 14.33 -26.65 1.20
C SER A 786 14.62 -26.48 2.70
N LEU A 787 15.89 -26.28 3.00
CA LEU A 787 16.45 -26.08 4.33
C LEU A 787 16.23 -24.65 4.89
N GLU A 788 15.75 -23.73 4.07
CA GLU A 788 15.82 -22.30 4.37
C GLU A 788 14.57 -21.73 5.04
N ILE A 789 13.38 -22.32 4.78
CA ILE A 789 12.10 -21.83 5.29
C ILE A 789 11.36 -22.89 6.09
N THR A 790 10.61 -22.47 7.12
CA THR A 790 9.89 -23.38 8.02
C THR A 790 8.56 -23.81 7.42
N LEU A 791 7.76 -22.90 6.89
CA LEU A 791 6.48 -23.17 6.22
C LEU A 791 6.61 -22.90 4.73
N ARG A 792 6.47 -23.92 3.91
CA ARG A 792 6.54 -23.76 2.46
C ARG A 792 5.30 -23.06 1.91
N PRO A 793 5.42 -22.29 0.79
CA PRO A 793 4.27 -21.72 0.10
C PRO A 793 3.13 -22.70 -0.17
N LYS A 794 3.47 -23.95 -0.50
CA LYS A 794 2.50 -25.02 -0.73
C LYS A 794 1.65 -25.33 0.52
N ALA A 795 2.24 -25.25 1.71
CA ALA A 795 1.49 -25.46 2.95
C ALA A 795 0.48 -24.32 3.20
N LEU A 796 0.88 -23.07 2.97
CA LEU A 796 -0.01 -21.91 3.06
C LEU A 796 -1.16 -21.98 2.04
N ILE A 797 -0.86 -22.33 0.78
CA ILE A 797 -1.87 -22.48 -0.27
C ILE A 797 -2.87 -23.56 0.08
N ASN A 798 -2.40 -24.71 0.56
CA ASN A 798 -3.26 -25.86 0.93
C ASN A 798 -4.06 -25.60 2.21
N ALA A 799 -3.61 -24.74 3.11
CA ALA A 799 -4.32 -24.36 4.32
C ALA A 799 -5.47 -23.36 4.05
N PHE A 800 -5.36 -22.55 3.01
CA PHE A 800 -6.28 -21.45 2.75
C PHE A 800 -7.74 -21.87 2.52
N PRO A 801 -8.08 -22.98 1.82
CA PRO A 801 -9.47 -23.42 1.66
C PRO A 801 -10.21 -23.62 2.99
N SER A 802 -9.55 -24.17 4.01
CA SER A 802 -10.14 -24.35 5.35
C SER A 802 -10.48 -23.00 6.01
N VAL A 803 -9.57 -22.02 5.88
CA VAL A 803 -9.80 -20.65 6.38
C VAL A 803 -10.99 -19.99 5.70
N SER A 804 -11.07 -20.12 4.37
CA SER A 804 -12.17 -19.57 3.58
C SER A 804 -13.52 -20.20 3.97
N GLN A 805 -13.57 -21.52 4.14
CA GLN A 805 -14.77 -22.23 4.59
C GLN A 805 -15.24 -21.78 5.97
N GLN A 806 -14.30 -21.66 6.93
CA GLN A 806 -14.65 -21.17 8.26
C GLN A 806 -15.17 -19.73 8.22
N ARG A 807 -14.53 -18.85 7.45
CA ARG A 807 -14.99 -17.46 7.34
C ARG A 807 -16.38 -17.35 6.71
N VAL A 808 -16.69 -18.16 5.69
CA VAL A 808 -18.03 -18.22 5.10
C VAL A 808 -19.06 -18.68 6.14
N ALA A 809 -18.74 -19.68 6.97
CA ALA A 809 -19.63 -20.12 8.05
C ALA A 809 -19.88 -19.00 9.09
N GLU A 810 -18.83 -18.22 9.42
CA GLU A 810 -18.97 -17.06 10.32
C GLU A 810 -19.87 -15.98 9.71
N VAL A 811 -19.68 -15.66 8.41
CA VAL A 811 -20.48 -14.66 7.68
C VAL A 811 -21.95 -15.06 7.59
N ARG A 812 -22.27 -16.33 7.37
CA ARG A 812 -23.67 -16.81 7.41
C ARG A 812 -24.35 -16.55 8.75
N ASN A 813 -23.61 -16.70 9.86
CA ASN A 813 -24.09 -16.38 11.18
C ASN A 813 -24.16 -14.86 11.45
N GLU A 814 -23.30 -14.07 10.80
CA GLU A 814 -23.29 -12.61 10.92
C GLU A 814 -24.45 -11.96 10.15
N TYR A 815 -24.79 -12.50 8.97
CA TYR A 815 -25.78 -12.01 8.02
C TYR A 815 -26.74 -13.14 7.61
N PRO A 816 -27.62 -13.60 8.51
CA PRO A 816 -28.54 -14.70 8.20
C PRO A 816 -29.45 -14.41 6.98
N GLU A 817 -29.74 -13.15 6.72
CA GLU A 817 -30.54 -12.69 5.56
C GLU A 817 -29.85 -12.95 4.22
N LEU A 818 -28.49 -13.08 4.22
CA LEU A 818 -27.69 -13.34 3.03
C LEU A 818 -27.44 -14.83 2.80
N GLU A 819 -27.73 -15.70 3.76
CA GLU A 819 -27.38 -17.13 3.72
C GLU A 819 -27.85 -17.81 2.43
N LYS A 820 -29.14 -17.67 2.07
CA LYS A 820 -29.72 -18.27 0.85
C LYS A 820 -29.09 -17.72 -0.43
N LEU A 821 -28.66 -16.46 -0.42
CA LEU A 821 -28.00 -15.84 -1.57
C LEU A 821 -26.56 -16.36 -1.72
N LEU A 822 -25.85 -16.54 -0.60
CA LEU A 822 -24.51 -17.14 -0.57
C LEU A 822 -24.51 -18.59 -1.05
N GLU A 823 -25.50 -19.38 -0.66
CA GLU A 823 -25.66 -20.78 -1.13
C GLU A 823 -25.82 -20.86 -2.65
N ARG A 824 -26.57 -19.94 -3.25
CA ARG A 824 -26.80 -19.90 -4.70
C ARG A 824 -25.58 -19.47 -5.52
N LEU A 825 -24.52 -18.95 -4.90
CA LEU A 825 -23.26 -18.64 -5.58
C LEU A 825 -22.39 -19.89 -5.79
N GLN A 826 -22.72 -21.01 -5.19
CA GLN A 826 -21.94 -22.25 -5.33
C GLN A 826 -21.82 -22.71 -6.78
N GLY A 827 -20.62 -23.00 -7.24
CA GLY A 827 -20.31 -23.41 -8.61
C GLY A 827 -20.21 -22.28 -9.63
N GLU A 828 -20.53 -21.04 -9.24
CA GLU A 828 -20.42 -19.88 -10.11
C GLU A 828 -18.97 -19.39 -10.27
N ARG A 829 -18.73 -18.57 -11.28
CA ARG A 829 -17.40 -18.02 -11.58
C ARG A 829 -17.32 -16.54 -11.25
N SER A 830 -16.30 -16.15 -10.51
CA SER A 830 -15.98 -14.75 -10.21
C SER A 830 -14.97 -14.19 -11.24
N PRO A 831 -15.15 -12.96 -11.75
CA PRO A 831 -16.23 -12.00 -11.47
C PRO A 831 -17.56 -12.35 -12.17
N ILE A 832 -18.68 -11.83 -11.61
CA ILE A 832 -20.05 -12.06 -12.04
C ILE A 832 -20.68 -10.73 -12.44
N ASN A 833 -21.45 -10.68 -13.55
CA ASN A 833 -22.22 -9.50 -13.91
C ASN A 833 -23.58 -9.46 -13.19
N GLU A 834 -24.17 -8.28 -13.15
CA GLU A 834 -25.44 -8.01 -12.46
C GLU A 834 -26.60 -8.86 -13.01
N ASP A 835 -26.65 -9.06 -14.33
CA ASP A 835 -27.67 -9.90 -14.96
C ASP A 835 -27.59 -11.35 -14.45
N ARG A 836 -26.38 -11.89 -14.36
CA ARG A 836 -26.17 -13.24 -13.85
C ARG A 836 -26.52 -13.35 -12.37
N LEU A 837 -26.22 -12.33 -11.54
CA LEU A 837 -26.66 -12.28 -10.16
C LEU A 837 -28.19 -12.24 -10.04
N SER A 838 -28.88 -11.48 -10.91
CA SER A 838 -30.34 -11.45 -11.00
C SER A 838 -30.92 -12.84 -11.27
N GLU A 839 -30.35 -13.57 -12.24
CA GLU A 839 -30.76 -14.94 -12.58
C GLU A 839 -30.55 -15.91 -11.41
N ILE A 840 -29.34 -15.94 -10.83
CA ILE A 840 -28.96 -16.86 -9.75
C ILE A 840 -29.83 -16.65 -8.52
N TRP A 841 -30.01 -15.38 -8.12
CA TRP A 841 -30.75 -15.02 -6.94
C TRP A 841 -32.25 -14.96 -7.17
N ASN A 842 -32.71 -14.93 -8.45
CA ASN A 842 -34.09 -14.77 -8.85
C ASN A 842 -34.74 -13.51 -8.25
N LEU A 843 -34.01 -12.36 -8.38
CA LEU A 843 -34.41 -11.07 -7.86
C LEU A 843 -34.56 -10.04 -8.97
N GLN A 844 -35.55 -9.13 -8.84
CA GLN A 844 -35.75 -8.02 -9.77
C GLN A 844 -34.90 -6.81 -9.41
N SER A 845 -34.70 -5.87 -10.35
CA SER A 845 -33.69 -4.79 -10.28
C SER A 845 -33.68 -4.00 -8.97
N GLY A 846 -34.80 -3.67 -8.38
CA GLY A 846 -34.88 -2.91 -7.13
C GLY A 846 -34.40 -3.69 -5.92
N GLU A 847 -34.81 -4.93 -5.76
CA GLU A 847 -34.41 -5.81 -4.67
C GLU A 847 -32.96 -6.32 -4.88
N LEU A 848 -32.59 -6.60 -6.13
CA LEU A 848 -31.24 -6.98 -6.51
C LEU A 848 -30.22 -5.95 -6.07
N SER A 849 -30.45 -4.67 -6.36
CA SER A 849 -29.54 -3.58 -6.00
C SER A 849 -29.33 -3.49 -4.49
N VAL A 850 -30.39 -3.66 -3.70
CA VAL A 850 -30.29 -3.68 -2.23
C VAL A 850 -29.43 -4.86 -1.78
N ARG A 851 -29.66 -6.06 -2.29
CA ARG A 851 -28.91 -7.26 -1.90
C ARG A 851 -27.44 -7.23 -2.34
N ILE A 852 -27.17 -6.66 -3.51
CA ILE A 852 -25.77 -6.42 -3.95
C ILE A 852 -25.09 -5.45 -2.98
N GLN A 853 -25.77 -4.37 -2.60
CA GLN A 853 -25.24 -3.40 -1.65
C GLN A 853 -24.98 -4.05 -0.28
N ASP A 854 -25.89 -4.86 0.23
CA ASP A 854 -25.70 -5.64 1.46
C ASP A 854 -24.44 -6.52 1.38
N MET A 855 -24.24 -7.22 0.25
CA MET A 855 -23.06 -8.07 0.01
C MET A 855 -21.75 -7.25 -0.09
N VAL A 856 -21.80 -6.06 -0.67
CA VAL A 856 -20.65 -5.14 -0.75
C VAL A 856 -20.33 -4.59 0.63
N GLU A 857 -21.33 -4.21 1.42
CA GLU A 857 -21.14 -3.72 2.79
C GLU A 857 -20.63 -4.81 3.73
N ALA A 858 -21.03 -6.06 3.52
CA ALA A 858 -20.49 -7.22 4.21
C ALA A 858 -19.06 -7.60 3.75
N GLY A 859 -18.50 -6.91 2.76
CA GLY A 859 -17.16 -7.17 2.23
C GLY A 859 -17.03 -8.46 1.40
N ILE A 860 -18.16 -9.08 1.01
CA ILE A 860 -18.20 -10.32 0.23
C ILE A 860 -17.98 -10.03 -1.24
N LEU A 861 -18.68 -9.00 -1.76
CA LEU A 861 -18.55 -8.53 -3.13
C LEU A 861 -17.74 -7.24 -3.19
N THR A 862 -17.01 -7.07 -4.31
CA THR A 862 -16.33 -5.83 -4.68
C THR A 862 -16.79 -5.45 -6.07
N GLU A 863 -17.26 -4.22 -6.27
CA GLU A 863 -17.63 -3.72 -7.59
C GLU A 863 -16.36 -3.55 -8.45
N ARG A 864 -16.40 -4.09 -9.66
CA ARG A 864 -15.32 -4.02 -10.66
C ARG A 864 -15.69 -3.11 -11.84
N SER A 865 -16.97 -2.77 -11.99
CA SER A 865 -17.41 -1.80 -12.99
C SER A 865 -16.98 -0.40 -12.62
N ARG A 866 -16.67 0.40 -13.63
CA ARG A 866 -16.33 1.80 -13.45
C ARG A 866 -17.61 2.64 -13.31
N PRO A 867 -17.58 3.80 -12.65
CA PRO A 867 -18.76 4.64 -12.47
C PRO A 867 -19.46 5.06 -13.78
N LYS A 868 -18.72 5.08 -14.91
CA LYS A 868 -19.23 5.46 -16.24
C LYS A 868 -19.56 4.27 -17.14
N ASP A 869 -19.28 3.02 -16.72
CA ASP A 869 -19.60 1.85 -17.54
C ASP A 869 -21.11 1.70 -17.66
N PRO A 870 -21.62 1.36 -18.86
CA PRO A 870 -23.02 1.06 -19.00
C PRO A 870 -23.38 -0.22 -18.23
N PRO A 871 -24.62 -0.36 -17.72
CA PRO A 871 -25.08 -1.63 -17.16
C PRO A 871 -24.99 -2.76 -18.22
N PRO A 872 -24.81 -4.03 -17.81
CA PRO A 872 -24.80 -4.54 -16.43
C PRO A 872 -23.44 -4.35 -15.72
N ARG A 873 -23.48 -4.02 -14.45
CA ARG A 873 -22.28 -3.91 -13.60
C ARG A 873 -21.65 -5.26 -13.29
N VAL A 874 -20.35 -5.26 -12.98
CA VAL A 874 -19.58 -6.47 -12.70
C VAL A 874 -19.06 -6.46 -11.27
N TYR A 875 -19.21 -7.57 -10.57
CA TYR A 875 -18.81 -7.74 -9.19
C TYR A 875 -17.88 -8.95 -9.03
N ALA A 876 -16.84 -8.80 -8.25
CA ALA A 876 -15.94 -9.90 -7.90
C ALA A 876 -16.19 -10.36 -6.46
N VAL A 877 -16.22 -11.66 -6.24
CA VAL A 877 -16.20 -12.22 -4.90
C VAL A 877 -14.77 -12.12 -4.36
N THR A 878 -14.63 -11.63 -3.13
CA THR A 878 -13.33 -11.48 -2.47
C THR A 878 -12.67 -12.83 -2.23
N GLU A 879 -11.34 -12.90 -2.35
CA GLU A 879 -10.56 -14.13 -2.20
C GLU A 879 -10.90 -14.90 -0.94
N LEU A 880 -11.03 -14.18 0.17
CA LEU A 880 -11.33 -14.75 1.48
C LEU A 880 -12.59 -15.65 1.48
N TYR A 881 -13.56 -15.37 0.62
CA TYR A 881 -14.83 -16.11 0.56
C TYR A 881 -14.93 -17.09 -0.62
N LEU A 882 -14.07 -16.91 -1.64
CA LEU A 882 -14.20 -17.61 -2.92
C LEU A 882 -14.26 -19.13 -2.78
N TYR A 883 -13.28 -19.71 -2.06
CA TYR A 883 -13.20 -21.17 -1.87
C TYR A 883 -14.32 -21.69 -0.96
N GLY A 884 -14.62 -20.97 0.11
CA GLY A 884 -15.67 -21.35 1.06
C GLY A 884 -17.07 -21.34 0.45
N LEU A 885 -17.29 -20.53 -0.57
CA LEU A 885 -18.52 -20.52 -1.37
C LEU A 885 -18.53 -21.55 -2.52
N GLY A 886 -17.45 -22.30 -2.69
CA GLY A 886 -17.32 -23.27 -3.79
C GLY A 886 -17.26 -22.60 -5.18
N MET A 887 -16.78 -21.37 -5.25
CA MET A 887 -16.66 -20.61 -6.49
C MET A 887 -15.27 -20.76 -7.11
N VAL A 888 -15.15 -20.45 -8.41
CA VAL A 888 -13.89 -20.52 -9.17
C VAL A 888 -13.62 -19.19 -9.85
N ARG A 889 -12.35 -18.80 -9.96
CA ARG A 889 -11.98 -17.63 -10.78
C ARG A 889 -12.11 -17.91 -12.27
N LYS A 890 -12.58 -16.93 -13.05
CA LYS A 890 -12.45 -16.97 -14.51
C LYS A 890 -10.98 -17.08 -14.88
N GLY A 891 -10.62 -18.07 -15.69
CA GLY A 891 -9.25 -18.30 -16.15
C GLY A 891 -8.41 -19.28 -15.28
N GLN A 892 -8.88 -19.73 -14.14
CA GLN A 892 -8.33 -20.91 -13.44
C GLN A 892 -8.96 -22.17 -14.02
N ARG A 893 -8.12 -23.07 -14.56
CA ARG A 893 -8.47 -24.44 -14.92
C ARG A 893 -8.18 -25.39 -13.76
#